data_b62e35f24c71de111e270a71c7ce5865
#
_entry.id   b62e35f24c71de111e270a71c7ce5865
#
_cell.length_a   1.000
_cell.length_b   1.000
_cell.length_c   1.000
_cell.angle_alpha   90.00
_cell.angle_beta   90.00
_cell.angle_gamma   90.00
#
_symmetry.space_group_name_H-M   'P 1'
#
loop_
_entity.id
_entity.type
_entity.pdbx_description
1 polymer ?
#
loop_
_entity_poly.entity_id
_entity_poly.type
_entity_poly.pdbx_seq_one_letter_code
_entity_poly.pdbx_strand_id
1 'polypeptide(L)'
;MKFKYSIFALLAINANLFSNELVNLEQMSVTATKIATPTKEVSESIFVVDEKTIEDKNMLNVQDALQNVSGVIAASSTNSPSPKLIIRGAGLKASYGVREIMVMKDGVPMTDPDSFTRFDFIDMQDVSSIEVQKGPGSINAVNSTGGVIQLITKSVFAEDKNSVKVGIGDDGQKNFNTKLRDKVSDNDYISFTLSKREIDNSWRDNNEFDTTQVSLKYGHIFKDDSTIENEIAYTESNLNLPASMTKEEFEIFKQTGEQHNTSSQWQHGARDSKIVSLNTKYEKEAGNITYRPRVYFNHWEHFHPVTGLINDATDNNIFGTDLEFDWTHKVLAKDSNLVGGVTLKLDKSDDAKKYEYKDVEKNGTGKILKTLSNEKGDLASTEDSSAFLYGTYLMETIKLSDKWKFDVSARVDKLNFDIDGNELKAYNFGTGKYVAGDGLYSLDNSFTLFSTKVGTSYSLTDSTNIYTSVANANQAPTTNELGDNEDLEKSQSINYEVGLKTRTDNYSSDLALFQNYVQDEIIQIKDENGNTIYDNAGETNKKGLEFDTSYNLTNNLQIGGAYTYSHFKFDTFNESVRNGMVTNLVSRDGNYLPFIPQNQYSIFTAYHLANGLKTRLTARTYGSYYMDNANTQKYEGYDLITDLMIGYEKKNHNIQLNVNNLFDKYYANKVQKNTSGVESYKAATPRISMLTYTYKF
;
A
#
# COMPACT_ATOMS: atom_id res chain seq x y z
N MET A 1 34.87 -16.99 6.74
CA MET A 1 34.34 -16.27 7.91
C MET A 1 35.31 -15.17 8.38
N LYS A 2 35.70 -14.20 7.52
CA LYS A 2 36.64 -13.11 7.85
C LYS A 2 36.44 -11.84 6.99
N PHE A 3 35.18 -11.53 6.56
CA PHE A 3 34.91 -10.31 5.78
C PHE A 3 33.77 -9.44 6.37
N LYS A 4 33.37 -9.66 7.63
CA LYS A 4 32.21 -9.00 8.27
C LYS A 4 32.49 -7.65 8.94
N TYR A 5 33.72 -7.14 8.97
CA TYR A 5 34.03 -5.94 9.77
C TYR A 5 34.65 -4.75 9.01
N SER A 6 34.85 -4.83 7.71
CA SER A 6 35.60 -3.78 6.98
C SER A 6 34.78 -2.66 6.38
N ILE A 7 33.44 -2.76 6.29
CA ILE A 7 32.60 -1.74 5.63
C ILE A 7 32.27 -0.57 6.56
N PHE A 8 32.23 -0.78 7.87
CA PHE A 8 31.97 0.30 8.83
C PHE A 8 33.17 1.24 9.10
N ALA A 9 34.38 0.81 8.78
CA ALA A 9 35.60 1.57 9.07
C ALA A 9 35.96 2.64 8.03
N LEU A 10 35.36 2.62 6.83
CA LEU A 10 35.69 3.56 5.75
C LEU A 10 34.92 4.89 5.79
N LEU A 11 33.91 5.02 6.66
CA LEU A 11 33.09 6.24 6.79
C LEU A 11 33.52 7.18 7.94
N ALA A 12 34.57 6.86 8.67
CA ALA A 12 35.01 7.60 9.85
C ALA A 12 36.12 8.66 9.60
N ILE A 13 36.44 9.00 8.38
CA ILE A 13 37.53 9.96 8.09
C ILE A 13 36.97 11.29 7.57
N ASN A 14 37.18 12.35 8.39
CA ASN A 14 36.96 13.78 8.17
C ASN A 14 35.56 14.36 8.45
N ALA A 15 35.22 14.42 9.73
CA ALA A 15 34.20 15.34 10.21
C ALA A 15 34.84 16.68 10.59
N ASN A 16 34.95 17.60 9.65
CA ASN A 16 35.01 19.04 9.91
C ASN A 16 34.75 19.84 8.64
N LEU A 17 33.63 20.52 8.63
CA LEU A 17 33.30 21.80 7.97
C LEU A 17 31.88 21.85 7.39
N PHE A 18 31.02 22.53 8.18
CA PHE A 18 29.87 23.36 7.80
C PHE A 18 28.81 22.86 6.80
N SER A 19 27.65 22.54 7.31
CA SER A 19 26.38 23.08 6.82
C SER A 19 25.21 22.69 7.72
N ASN A 20 24.31 23.67 7.95
CA ASN A 20 23.11 23.54 8.76
C ASN A 20 21.95 22.99 7.93
N GLU A 21 21.79 21.71 7.86
CA GLU A 21 20.49 21.10 7.58
C GLU A 21 20.30 19.86 8.45
N LEU A 22 19.95 20.13 9.70
CA LEU A 22 19.38 19.09 10.58
C LEU A 22 18.11 18.57 9.93
N VAL A 23 18.01 17.26 9.76
CA VAL A 23 16.73 16.63 9.42
C VAL A 23 15.79 16.93 10.59
N ASN A 24 14.68 17.59 10.32
CA ASN A 24 13.65 17.83 11.33
C ASN A 24 13.08 16.48 11.77
N LEU A 25 13.29 16.12 13.04
CA LEU A 25 12.80 14.86 13.63
C LEU A 25 11.43 15.02 14.26
N GLU A 26 10.89 16.24 14.36
CA GLU A 26 9.51 16.47 14.74
C GLU A 26 8.61 16.37 13.51
N GLN A 27 7.96 15.23 13.38
CA GLN A 27 7.05 14.95 12.27
C GLN A 27 5.62 15.31 12.67
N MET A 28 4.88 15.87 11.71
CA MET A 28 3.43 16.10 11.85
C MET A 28 2.67 15.01 11.12
N SER A 29 1.51 14.64 11.62
CA SER A 29 0.55 13.77 10.94
C SER A 29 -0.79 14.47 10.81
N VAL A 30 -1.45 14.31 9.69
CA VAL A 30 -2.83 14.73 9.44
C VAL A 30 -3.78 13.52 9.34
N THR A 31 -3.25 12.32 9.17
CA THR A 31 -4.06 11.10 9.00
C THR A 31 -4.79 10.71 10.27
N ALA A 32 -4.10 10.70 11.40
CA ALA A 32 -4.67 10.21 12.66
C ALA A 32 -5.83 11.05 13.18
N THR A 33 -5.77 12.35 12.99
CA THR A 33 -6.67 13.31 13.63
C THR A 33 -7.40 14.23 12.64
N LYS A 34 -7.16 14.08 11.35
CA LYS A 34 -7.60 14.96 10.24
C LYS A 34 -7.18 16.44 10.40
N ILE A 35 -6.38 16.75 11.39
CA ILE A 35 -5.71 18.03 11.64
C ILE A 35 -4.23 17.80 11.87
N ALA A 36 -3.40 18.76 11.49
CA ALA A 36 -1.95 18.67 11.69
C ALA A 36 -1.61 18.54 13.18
N THR A 37 -1.13 17.36 13.59
CA THR A 37 -0.80 17.02 14.98
C THR A 37 0.63 16.47 15.04
N PRO A 38 1.47 16.90 16.02
CA PRO A 38 2.78 16.27 16.23
C PRO A 38 2.64 14.77 16.45
N THR A 39 3.41 13.96 15.74
CA THR A 39 3.28 12.48 15.81
C THR A 39 3.46 11.95 17.22
N LYS A 40 4.27 12.62 18.07
CA LYS A 40 4.46 12.25 19.46
C LYS A 40 3.18 12.32 20.33
N GLU A 41 2.23 13.18 19.93
CA GLU A 41 0.98 13.41 20.70
C GLU A 41 -0.17 12.49 20.26
N VAL A 42 0.00 11.78 19.15
CA VAL A 42 -1.01 10.86 18.62
C VAL A 42 -1.06 9.58 19.45
N SER A 43 -2.26 9.12 19.82
CA SER A 43 -2.49 7.95 20.68
C SER A 43 -2.48 6.60 19.94
N GLU A 44 -1.71 6.50 18.85
CA GLU A 44 -1.58 5.29 18.03
C GLU A 44 -0.26 5.26 17.27
N SER A 45 0.10 4.09 16.72
CA SER A 45 1.30 3.95 15.89
C SER A 45 1.09 4.59 14.53
N ILE A 46 1.88 5.60 14.23
CA ILE A 46 1.94 6.27 12.93
C ILE A 46 3.39 6.39 12.48
N PHE A 47 3.63 6.12 11.19
CA PHE A 47 4.92 6.33 10.56
C PHE A 47 4.78 7.35 9.41
N VAL A 48 5.71 8.27 9.31
CA VAL A 48 5.72 9.30 8.26
C VAL A 48 6.99 9.17 7.43
N VAL A 49 6.84 9.02 6.11
CA VAL A 49 7.92 9.13 5.13
C VAL A 49 7.89 10.56 4.59
N ASP A 50 8.92 11.33 4.84
CA ASP A 50 9.02 12.73 4.42
C ASP A 50 9.50 12.88 2.98
N GLU A 51 9.30 14.08 2.40
CA GLU A 51 9.70 14.43 1.04
C GLU A 51 11.19 14.22 0.79
N LYS A 52 12.03 14.62 1.74
CA LYS A 52 13.49 14.48 1.61
C LYS A 52 13.89 13.00 1.48
N THR A 53 13.26 12.12 2.24
CA THR A 53 13.49 10.67 2.14
C THR A 53 13.00 10.13 0.80
N ILE A 54 11.85 10.61 0.29
CA ILE A 54 11.32 10.24 -1.03
C ILE A 54 12.29 10.67 -2.14
N GLU A 55 12.79 11.91 -2.10
CA GLU A 55 13.74 12.45 -3.07
C GLU A 55 15.12 11.75 -3.00
N ASP A 56 15.69 11.58 -1.80
CA ASP A 56 17.01 10.97 -1.61
C ASP A 56 17.06 9.51 -2.05
N LYS A 57 15.98 8.77 -1.83
CA LYS A 57 15.88 7.38 -2.31
C LYS A 57 15.42 7.29 -3.76
N ASN A 58 15.03 8.41 -4.39
CA ASN A 58 14.40 8.43 -5.72
C ASN A 58 13.28 7.39 -5.83
N MET A 59 12.34 7.44 -4.87
CA MET A 59 11.25 6.48 -4.80
C MET A 59 10.33 6.63 -6.01
N LEU A 60 10.13 5.55 -6.73
CA LEU A 60 9.31 5.52 -7.94
C LEU A 60 7.98 4.81 -7.71
N ASN A 61 7.87 4.01 -6.66
CA ASN A 61 6.69 3.21 -6.30
C ASN A 61 6.37 3.38 -4.81
N VAL A 62 5.11 3.19 -4.44
CA VAL A 62 4.67 3.16 -3.04
C VAL A 62 5.42 2.08 -2.24
N GLN A 63 5.75 0.96 -2.86
CA GLN A 63 6.57 -0.09 -2.26
C GLN A 63 7.92 0.43 -1.74
N ASP A 64 8.61 1.28 -2.52
CA ASP A 64 9.93 1.81 -2.16
C ASP A 64 9.88 2.60 -0.84
N ALA A 65 8.76 3.27 -0.58
CA ALA A 65 8.52 4.02 0.63
C ALA A 65 8.23 3.11 1.85
N LEU A 66 7.52 2.01 1.63
CA LEU A 66 6.98 1.17 2.69
C LEU A 66 7.91 0.02 3.12
N GLN A 67 8.90 -0.36 2.31
CA GLN A 67 9.79 -1.50 2.57
C GLN A 67 10.57 -1.44 3.88
N ASN A 68 10.77 -0.26 4.45
CA ASN A 68 11.57 -0.06 5.66
C ASN A 68 10.74 0.43 6.85
N VAL A 69 9.42 0.36 6.76
CA VAL A 69 8.49 0.74 7.83
C VAL A 69 8.25 -0.48 8.73
N SER A 70 8.37 -0.33 10.04
CA SER A 70 8.08 -1.42 10.97
C SER A 70 6.62 -1.88 10.85
N GLY A 71 6.36 -3.18 11.01
CA GLY A 71 5.02 -3.76 10.94
C GLY A 71 4.41 -3.80 9.53
N VAL A 72 5.13 -3.35 8.49
CA VAL A 72 4.68 -3.32 7.10
C VAL A 72 5.50 -4.27 6.25
N ILE A 73 4.82 -5.04 5.41
CA ILE A 73 5.42 -5.84 4.34
C ILE A 73 4.88 -5.31 3.03
N ALA A 74 5.77 -4.78 2.19
CA ALA A 74 5.46 -4.33 0.85
C ALA A 74 6.34 -5.12 -0.13
N ALA A 75 5.74 -6.05 -0.86
CA ALA A 75 6.45 -6.96 -1.74
C ALA A 75 5.89 -6.89 -3.17
N SER A 76 6.75 -6.73 -4.15
CA SER A 76 6.44 -6.88 -5.57
C SER A 76 7.38 -7.89 -6.21
N SER A 77 6.91 -8.61 -7.20
CA SER A 77 7.74 -9.49 -8.03
C SER A 77 8.25 -8.80 -9.30
N THR A 78 7.87 -7.55 -9.48
CA THR A 78 8.24 -6.71 -10.61
C THR A 78 8.60 -5.34 -10.08
N ASN A 79 9.41 -4.58 -10.76
CA ASN A 79 9.70 -3.18 -10.39
C ASN A 79 8.54 -2.24 -10.79
N SER A 80 7.32 -2.67 -10.54
CA SER A 80 6.07 -2.04 -10.97
C SER A 80 5.27 -1.50 -9.78
N PRO A 81 4.29 -0.64 -10.01
CA PRO A 81 3.50 0.00 -8.96
C PRO A 81 2.45 -0.90 -8.29
N SER A 82 2.54 -2.22 -8.39
CA SER A 82 1.52 -3.14 -7.84
C SER A 82 2.05 -4.02 -6.70
N PRO A 83 2.36 -3.48 -5.51
CA PRO A 83 2.81 -4.28 -4.39
C PRO A 83 1.67 -5.05 -3.72
N LYS A 84 2.00 -6.21 -3.16
CA LYS A 84 1.23 -6.84 -2.09
C LYS A 84 1.57 -6.11 -0.78
N LEU A 85 0.57 -5.54 -0.13
CA LEU A 85 0.73 -4.88 1.16
C LEU A 85 0.17 -5.73 2.30
N ILE A 86 0.92 -5.78 3.40
CA ILE A 86 0.47 -6.40 4.65
C ILE A 86 0.88 -5.46 5.79
N ILE A 87 -0.08 -5.09 6.64
CA ILE A 87 0.16 -4.31 7.86
C ILE A 87 -0.29 -5.13 9.06
N ARG A 88 0.64 -5.50 9.96
CA ARG A 88 0.33 -6.30 11.17
C ARG A 88 -0.48 -7.57 10.85
N GLY A 89 -0.23 -8.18 9.68
CA GLY A 89 -0.92 -9.38 9.20
C GLY A 89 -2.25 -9.12 8.49
N ALA A 90 -2.81 -7.92 8.52
CA ALA A 90 -3.92 -7.52 7.65
C ALA A 90 -3.44 -7.46 6.19
N GLY A 91 -4.28 -7.81 5.24
CA GLY A 91 -3.93 -7.93 3.82
C GLY A 91 -3.30 -9.27 3.44
N LEU A 92 -2.97 -10.14 4.40
CA LEU A 92 -2.32 -11.43 4.15
C LEU A 92 -3.17 -12.34 3.27
N LYS A 93 -4.47 -12.43 3.56
CA LYS A 93 -5.41 -13.35 2.92
C LYS A 93 -6.00 -12.85 1.60
N ALA A 94 -5.72 -11.61 1.21
CA ALA A 94 -6.14 -11.13 -0.10
C ALA A 94 -5.50 -11.98 -1.21
N SER A 95 -6.30 -12.59 -2.06
CA SER A 95 -5.83 -13.31 -3.24
C SER A 95 -5.18 -12.34 -4.23
N TYR A 96 -5.79 -11.18 -4.39
CA TYR A 96 -5.33 -10.03 -5.18
C TYR A 96 -5.69 -8.73 -4.44
N GLY A 97 -5.14 -7.60 -4.89
CA GLY A 97 -5.41 -6.31 -4.29
C GLY A 97 -4.83 -6.13 -2.89
N VAL A 98 -5.42 -5.21 -2.14
CA VAL A 98 -5.01 -4.85 -0.78
C VAL A 98 -6.25 -4.88 0.11
N ARG A 99 -6.48 -6.00 0.76
CA ARG A 99 -7.62 -6.18 1.66
C ARG A 99 -7.29 -5.62 3.05
N GLU A 100 -8.30 -5.14 3.77
CA GLU A 100 -8.20 -4.66 5.16
C GLU A 100 -7.36 -3.38 5.33
N ILE A 101 -6.76 -2.84 4.27
CA ILE A 101 -5.94 -1.63 4.29
C ILE A 101 -6.53 -0.64 3.30
N MET A 102 -6.77 0.59 3.76
CA MET A 102 -7.21 1.68 2.88
C MET A 102 -5.99 2.47 2.41
N VAL A 103 -5.84 2.63 1.10
CA VAL A 103 -4.88 3.56 0.50
C VAL A 103 -5.63 4.79 0.02
N MET A 104 -5.15 5.96 0.38
CA MET A 104 -5.77 7.25 0.01
C MET A 104 -4.74 8.17 -0.63
N LYS A 105 -5.16 9.00 -1.59
CA LYS A 105 -4.38 10.12 -2.14
C LYS A 105 -5.12 11.41 -1.83
N ASP A 106 -4.52 12.31 -1.06
CA ASP A 106 -5.11 13.60 -0.66
C ASP A 106 -6.54 13.48 -0.10
N GLY A 107 -6.81 12.39 0.63
CA GLY A 107 -8.11 12.08 1.21
C GLY A 107 -9.11 11.42 0.25
N VAL A 108 -8.73 11.14 -1.00
CA VAL A 108 -9.54 10.37 -1.96
C VAL A 108 -9.17 8.88 -1.82
N PRO A 109 -10.13 7.97 -1.56
CA PRO A 109 -9.88 6.54 -1.50
C PRO A 109 -9.39 6.00 -2.84
N MET A 110 -8.25 5.28 -2.83
CA MET A 110 -7.67 4.56 -3.96
C MET A 110 -7.93 3.05 -3.86
N THR A 111 -8.46 2.59 -2.73
CA THR A 111 -8.90 1.22 -2.51
C THR A 111 -10.43 1.18 -2.62
N ASP A 112 -10.93 0.31 -3.47
CA ASP A 112 -12.36 0.11 -3.66
C ASP A 112 -12.96 -0.74 -2.55
N PRO A 113 -14.30 -0.75 -2.40
CA PRO A 113 -14.97 -1.68 -1.50
C PRO A 113 -14.62 -3.15 -1.77
N ASP A 114 -14.31 -3.50 -3.02
CA ASP A 114 -13.83 -4.82 -3.44
C ASP A 114 -12.33 -5.06 -3.18
N SER A 115 -11.70 -4.24 -2.34
CA SER A 115 -10.29 -4.35 -1.92
C SER A 115 -9.25 -4.19 -3.04
N PHE A 116 -9.63 -3.75 -4.22
CA PHE A 116 -8.70 -3.42 -5.29
C PHE A 116 -8.12 -2.04 -5.06
N THR A 117 -6.80 -1.91 -5.08
CA THR A 117 -6.10 -0.62 -4.93
C THR A 117 -5.41 -0.23 -6.21
N ARG A 118 -5.69 0.99 -6.67
CA ARG A 118 -5.18 1.53 -7.91
C ARG A 118 -3.86 2.27 -7.70
N PHE A 119 -2.79 1.51 -7.51
CA PHE A 119 -1.44 2.09 -7.36
C PHE A 119 -0.94 2.78 -8.63
N ASP A 120 -1.49 2.43 -9.78
CA ASP A 120 -1.13 3.02 -11.08
C ASP A 120 -1.46 4.52 -11.14
N PHE A 121 -2.45 4.99 -10.37
CA PHE A 121 -2.86 6.40 -10.28
C PHE A 121 -1.88 7.26 -9.48
N ILE A 122 -0.91 6.64 -8.81
CA ILE A 122 -0.04 7.32 -7.85
C ILE A 122 1.25 7.69 -8.54
N ASP A 123 1.42 9.00 -8.81
CA ASP A 123 2.72 9.54 -9.20
C ASP A 123 3.54 9.87 -7.96
N MET A 124 4.49 9.01 -7.64
CA MET A 124 5.40 9.22 -6.50
C MET A 124 6.24 10.48 -6.61
N GLN A 125 6.39 11.03 -7.82
CA GLN A 125 7.14 12.27 -8.03
C GLN A 125 6.35 13.52 -7.56
N ASP A 126 5.00 13.43 -7.44
CA ASP A 126 4.15 14.50 -6.89
C ASP A 126 3.89 14.34 -5.39
N VAL A 127 4.20 13.17 -4.80
CA VAL A 127 4.00 12.90 -3.37
C VAL A 127 5.03 13.64 -2.53
N SER A 128 4.55 14.39 -1.53
CA SER A 128 5.37 15.10 -0.55
C SER A 128 5.55 14.35 0.77
N SER A 129 4.57 13.53 1.15
CA SER A 129 4.71 12.67 2.33
C SER A 129 3.79 11.45 2.22
N ILE A 130 4.16 10.39 2.94
CA ILE A 130 3.33 9.20 3.10
C ILE A 130 3.17 8.95 4.59
N GLU A 131 1.93 8.88 5.03
CA GLU A 131 1.60 8.54 6.41
C GLU A 131 1.02 7.14 6.47
N VAL A 132 1.51 6.31 7.39
CA VAL A 132 1.05 4.94 7.62
C VAL A 132 0.49 4.85 9.03
N GLN A 133 -0.83 4.86 9.15
CA GLN A 133 -1.57 4.58 10.37
C GLN A 133 -1.77 3.06 10.47
N LYS A 134 -1.36 2.46 11.58
CA LYS A 134 -1.37 1.01 11.77
C LYS A 134 -2.45 0.55 12.74
N GLY A 135 -3.23 -0.45 12.34
CA GLY A 135 -4.34 -1.00 13.13
C GLY A 135 -5.70 -0.39 12.81
N PRO A 136 -6.76 -0.95 13.43
CA PRO A 136 -8.15 -0.54 13.20
C PRO A 136 -8.49 0.79 13.85
N GLY A 137 -9.71 1.29 13.59
CA GLY A 137 -10.28 2.44 14.28
C GLY A 137 -10.02 3.79 13.61
N SER A 138 -9.58 3.78 12.36
CA SER A 138 -9.43 5.01 11.59
C SER A 138 -10.77 5.67 11.31
N ILE A 139 -10.86 6.99 11.55
CA ILE A 139 -12.00 7.80 11.11
C ILE A 139 -11.94 8.15 9.64
N ASN A 140 -10.79 7.97 9.00
CA ASN A 140 -10.59 8.33 7.60
C ASN A 140 -11.25 7.35 6.63
N ALA A 141 -11.36 6.08 7.01
CA ALA A 141 -11.74 5.04 6.08
C ALA A 141 -12.57 3.95 6.74
N VAL A 142 -13.52 3.44 5.98
CA VAL A 142 -14.24 2.19 6.22
C VAL A 142 -13.42 1.00 5.71
N ASN A 143 -13.76 -0.20 6.14
CA ASN A 143 -13.09 -1.43 5.66
C ASN A 143 -11.57 -1.47 5.92
N SER A 144 -11.08 -0.79 6.97
CA SER A 144 -9.66 -0.61 7.25
C SER A 144 -9.25 -1.20 8.59
N THR A 145 -9.45 -2.51 8.77
CA THR A 145 -9.08 -3.21 10.01
C THR A 145 -7.56 -3.31 10.22
N GLY A 146 -6.78 -3.20 9.15
CA GLY A 146 -5.31 -3.20 9.19
C GLY A 146 -4.67 -1.84 9.27
N GLY A 147 -5.37 -0.79 8.84
CA GLY A 147 -4.87 0.58 8.86
C GLY A 147 -5.09 1.38 7.58
N VAL A 148 -4.48 2.56 7.54
CA VAL A 148 -4.60 3.51 6.43
C VAL A 148 -3.23 3.96 5.97
N ILE A 149 -3.02 4.00 4.65
CA ILE A 149 -1.88 4.64 4.01
C ILE A 149 -2.37 5.88 3.30
N GLN A 150 -1.91 7.04 3.75
CA GLN A 150 -2.24 8.33 3.16
C GLN A 150 -1.06 8.86 2.36
N LEU A 151 -1.24 9.03 1.06
CA LEU A 151 -0.30 9.72 0.18
C LEU A 151 -0.73 11.18 0.08
N ILE A 152 0.16 12.08 0.42
CA ILE A 152 -0.10 13.52 0.46
C ILE A 152 0.74 14.17 -0.62
N THR A 153 0.09 14.85 -1.58
CA THR A 153 0.79 15.64 -2.60
C THR A 153 0.98 17.07 -2.13
N LYS A 154 1.85 17.83 -2.78
CA LYS A 154 1.98 19.25 -2.48
C LYS A 154 0.73 20.01 -2.89
N SER A 155 0.20 20.83 -1.97
CA SER A 155 -0.87 21.79 -2.29
C SER A 155 -0.38 22.77 -3.35
N VAL A 156 -1.30 23.23 -4.20
CA VAL A 156 -1.01 24.26 -5.22
C VAL A 156 -0.53 25.57 -4.59
N PHE A 157 -0.92 25.85 -3.35
CA PHE A 157 -0.51 27.05 -2.61
C PHE A 157 0.88 26.95 -1.98
N ALA A 158 1.47 25.74 -1.92
CA ALA A 158 2.80 25.56 -1.34
C ALA A 158 3.88 26.18 -2.22
N GLU A 159 4.80 26.91 -1.59
CA GLU A 159 6.00 27.40 -2.26
C GLU A 159 6.93 26.22 -2.59
N ASP A 160 7.34 26.10 -3.84
CA ASP A 160 8.30 25.11 -4.31
C ASP A 160 8.98 25.59 -5.59
N LYS A 161 10.16 25.05 -5.87
CA LYS A 161 10.88 25.34 -7.11
C LYS A 161 10.33 24.51 -8.27
N ASN A 162 10.27 25.13 -9.42
CA ASN A 162 10.10 24.42 -10.69
C ASN A 162 11.25 23.43 -10.90
N SER A 163 10.97 22.29 -11.50
CA SER A 163 12.01 21.29 -11.73
C SER A 163 11.78 20.47 -12.99
N VAL A 164 12.90 20.05 -13.58
CA VAL A 164 12.94 19.00 -14.60
C VAL A 164 13.89 17.91 -14.11
N LYS A 165 13.44 16.67 -14.16
CA LYS A 165 14.21 15.48 -13.76
C LYS A 165 14.26 14.51 -14.94
N VAL A 166 15.45 14.00 -15.23
CA VAL A 166 15.66 12.92 -16.21
C VAL A 166 16.49 11.83 -15.56
N GLY A 167 16.16 10.58 -15.85
CA GLY A 167 16.84 9.40 -15.33
C GLY A 167 17.01 8.32 -16.38
N ILE A 168 18.14 7.63 -16.33
CA ILE A 168 18.44 6.46 -17.15
C ILE A 168 19.06 5.39 -16.25
N GLY A 169 18.77 4.13 -16.51
CA GLY A 169 19.28 3.05 -15.68
C GLY A 169 19.38 1.71 -16.43
N ASP A 170 19.69 0.69 -15.66
CA ASP A 170 19.76 -0.69 -16.14
C ASP A 170 18.37 -1.16 -16.61
N ASP A 171 18.31 -2.25 -17.36
CA ASP A 171 17.06 -2.88 -17.85
C ASP A 171 16.12 -1.91 -18.59
N GLY A 172 16.67 -1.02 -19.41
CA GLY A 172 15.88 -0.08 -20.20
C GLY A 172 15.18 0.99 -19.37
N GLN A 173 15.54 1.18 -18.08
CA GLN A 173 14.91 2.20 -17.25
C GLN A 173 15.11 3.60 -17.84
N LYS A 174 13.98 4.29 -18.01
CA LYS A 174 13.93 5.71 -18.36
C LYS A 174 12.90 6.41 -17.46
N ASN A 175 13.26 7.57 -16.96
CA ASN A 175 12.39 8.41 -16.15
C ASN A 175 12.49 9.85 -16.63
N PHE A 176 11.34 10.48 -16.85
CA PHE A 176 11.20 11.91 -17.09
C PHE A 176 10.15 12.46 -16.15
N ASN A 177 10.44 13.57 -15.48
CA ASN A 177 9.47 14.31 -14.68
C ASN A 177 9.70 15.80 -14.83
N THR A 178 8.62 16.56 -14.89
CA THR A 178 8.65 18.02 -14.77
C THR A 178 7.56 18.49 -13.84
N LYS A 179 7.91 19.45 -12.98
CA LYS A 179 6.99 20.14 -12.06
C LYS A 179 7.11 21.63 -12.31
N LEU A 180 5.99 22.24 -12.64
CA LEU A 180 5.90 23.69 -12.87
C LEU A 180 4.82 24.26 -11.95
N ARG A 181 5.14 25.31 -11.23
CA ARG A 181 4.24 26.02 -10.32
C ARG A 181 4.39 27.50 -10.55
N ASP A 182 3.27 28.21 -10.52
CA ASP A 182 3.28 29.67 -10.65
C ASP A 182 2.12 30.29 -9.88
N LYS A 183 2.38 31.48 -9.36
CA LYS A 183 1.36 32.38 -8.84
C LYS A 183 0.91 33.30 -9.98
N VAL A 184 -0.24 32.96 -10.61
CA VAL A 184 -0.75 33.64 -11.80
C VAL A 184 -1.28 35.06 -11.48
N SER A 185 -1.87 35.23 -10.29
CA SER A 185 -2.33 36.51 -9.75
C SER A 185 -2.14 36.52 -8.24
N ASP A 186 -2.55 37.59 -7.56
CA ASP A 186 -2.46 37.67 -6.10
C ASP A 186 -3.21 36.55 -5.40
N ASN A 187 -4.24 36.02 -6.04
CA ASN A 187 -5.13 35.03 -5.45
C ASN A 187 -5.17 33.69 -6.20
N ASP A 188 -4.53 33.59 -7.39
CA ASP A 188 -4.63 32.44 -8.27
C ASP A 188 -3.29 31.72 -8.41
N TYR A 189 -3.31 30.43 -8.25
CA TYR A 189 -2.14 29.55 -8.28
C TYR A 189 -2.38 28.40 -9.25
N ILE A 190 -1.35 27.97 -9.95
CA ILE A 190 -1.37 26.79 -10.82
C ILE A 190 -0.19 25.88 -10.54
N SER A 191 -0.39 24.59 -10.73
CA SER A 191 0.69 23.59 -10.69
C SER A 191 0.45 22.56 -11.79
N PHE A 192 1.51 22.23 -12.51
CA PHE A 192 1.52 21.21 -13.55
C PHE A 192 2.61 20.19 -13.26
N THR A 193 2.26 18.91 -13.30
CA THR A 193 3.22 17.79 -13.16
C THR A 193 3.03 16.86 -14.35
N LEU A 194 4.13 16.46 -14.98
CA LEU A 194 4.19 15.40 -16.00
C LEU A 194 5.27 14.41 -15.61
N SER A 195 4.93 13.14 -15.57
CA SER A 195 5.84 12.03 -15.34
C SER A 195 5.71 10.98 -16.42
N LYS A 196 6.84 10.47 -16.92
CA LYS A 196 6.87 9.30 -17.80
C LYS A 196 7.95 8.34 -17.30
N ARG A 197 7.61 7.07 -17.18
CA ARG A 197 8.51 5.99 -16.76
C ARG A 197 8.40 4.81 -17.69
N GLU A 198 9.54 4.19 -18.00
CA GLU A 198 9.64 2.96 -18.77
C GLU A 198 10.67 2.05 -18.11
N ILE A 199 10.43 0.74 -18.13
CA ILE A 199 11.38 -0.29 -17.71
C ILE A 199 11.10 -1.60 -18.45
N ASP A 200 12.12 -2.17 -19.04
CA ASP A 200 12.00 -3.42 -19.79
C ASP A 200 12.04 -4.64 -18.85
N ASN A 201 12.73 -4.55 -17.68
CA ASN A 201 12.92 -5.67 -16.75
C ASN A 201 13.38 -6.96 -17.47
N SER A 202 14.35 -6.84 -18.36
CA SER A 202 14.76 -7.87 -19.32
C SER A 202 15.32 -9.16 -18.69
N TRP A 203 15.56 -9.16 -17.38
CA TRP A 203 15.96 -10.34 -16.62
C TRP A 203 14.84 -11.41 -16.52
N ARG A 204 13.59 -11.04 -16.94
CA ARG A 204 12.45 -11.93 -16.85
C ARG A 204 11.46 -11.67 -17.98
N ASP A 205 10.96 -12.74 -18.61
CA ASP A 205 9.95 -12.65 -19.66
C ASP A 205 8.62 -12.07 -19.13
N ASN A 206 7.93 -11.29 -19.97
CA ASN A 206 6.63 -10.66 -19.70
C ASN A 206 6.65 -9.80 -18.41
N ASN A 207 7.63 -8.90 -18.28
CA ASN A 207 7.88 -8.13 -17.05
C ASN A 207 8.07 -6.62 -17.32
N GLU A 208 7.72 -6.16 -18.51
CA GLU A 208 7.84 -4.77 -18.94
C GLU A 208 6.78 -3.89 -18.23
N PHE A 209 7.12 -2.64 -18.06
CA PHE A 209 6.23 -1.64 -17.48
C PHE A 209 6.47 -0.27 -18.08
N ASP A 210 5.39 0.44 -18.43
CA ASP A 210 5.44 1.86 -18.73
C ASP A 210 4.25 2.60 -18.12
N THR A 211 4.46 3.90 -17.81
CA THR A 211 3.40 4.78 -17.35
C THR A 211 3.64 6.22 -17.77
N THR A 212 2.55 6.91 -18.11
CA THR A 212 2.51 8.36 -18.32
C THR A 212 1.46 8.95 -17.40
N GLN A 213 1.85 9.95 -16.61
CA GLN A 213 0.98 10.61 -15.63
C GLN A 213 1.07 12.12 -15.82
N VAL A 214 -0.09 12.77 -15.83
CA VAL A 214 -0.23 14.23 -15.97
C VAL A 214 -1.18 14.73 -14.89
N SER A 215 -0.81 15.77 -14.18
CA SER A 215 -1.67 16.46 -13.21
C SER A 215 -1.62 17.97 -13.42
N LEU A 216 -2.77 18.61 -13.38
CA LEU A 216 -2.94 20.05 -13.37
C LEU A 216 -3.75 20.44 -12.14
N LYS A 217 -3.18 21.30 -11.29
CA LYS A 217 -3.87 21.87 -10.13
C LYS A 217 -4.10 23.36 -10.33
N TYR A 218 -5.27 23.83 -9.90
CA TYR A 218 -5.62 25.24 -9.82
C TYR A 218 -6.12 25.55 -8.42
N GLY A 219 -5.61 26.61 -7.82
CA GLY A 219 -6.02 27.13 -6.52
C GLY A 219 -6.44 28.58 -6.57
N HIS A 220 -7.46 28.93 -5.79
CA HIS A 220 -7.91 30.30 -5.62
C HIS A 220 -8.11 30.61 -4.12
N ILE A 221 -7.62 31.79 -3.72
CA ILE A 221 -7.84 32.34 -2.36
C ILE A 221 -8.90 33.42 -2.48
N PHE A 222 -10.05 33.23 -1.82
CA PHE A 222 -11.16 34.19 -1.84
C PHE A 222 -10.86 35.38 -0.90
N LYS A 223 -11.67 36.43 -1.00
CA LYS A 223 -11.52 37.66 -0.19
C LYS A 223 -11.72 37.45 1.30
N ASP A 224 -12.35 36.35 1.70
CA ASP A 224 -12.60 35.95 3.07
C ASP A 224 -11.61 34.85 3.54
N ASP A 225 -10.47 34.77 2.88
CA ASP A 225 -9.36 33.81 3.12
C ASP A 225 -9.76 32.33 2.94
N SER A 226 -11.00 32.05 2.49
CA SER A 226 -11.36 30.68 2.10
C SER A 226 -10.59 30.27 0.83
N THR A 227 -10.36 28.97 0.66
CA THR A 227 -9.59 28.46 -0.47
C THR A 227 -10.34 27.37 -1.22
N ILE A 228 -10.10 27.31 -2.51
CA ILE A 228 -10.50 26.16 -3.33
C ILE A 228 -9.26 25.64 -4.06
N GLU A 229 -9.09 24.33 -4.04
CA GLU A 229 -8.06 23.63 -4.81
C GLU A 229 -8.72 22.57 -5.68
N ASN A 230 -8.42 22.59 -6.98
CA ASN A 230 -8.94 21.66 -7.96
C ASN A 230 -7.77 20.91 -8.60
N GLU A 231 -7.91 19.61 -8.79
CA GLU A 231 -6.98 18.78 -9.54
C GLU A 231 -7.72 18.05 -10.66
N ILE A 232 -7.16 18.07 -11.86
CA ILE A 232 -7.46 17.12 -12.93
C ILE A 232 -6.20 16.33 -13.22
N ALA A 233 -6.31 15.00 -13.23
CA ALA A 233 -5.17 14.14 -13.54
C ALA A 233 -5.55 13.06 -14.56
N TYR A 234 -4.56 12.67 -15.38
CA TYR A 234 -4.64 11.57 -16.32
C TYR A 234 -3.47 10.62 -16.09
N THR A 235 -3.77 9.34 -16.10
CA THR A 235 -2.76 8.28 -16.05
C THR A 235 -3.04 7.23 -17.11
N GLU A 236 -2.01 6.84 -17.85
CA GLU A 236 -1.98 5.64 -18.68
C GLU A 236 -0.85 4.74 -18.18
N SER A 237 -1.15 3.48 -17.92
CA SER A 237 -0.22 2.51 -17.34
C SER A 237 -0.38 1.16 -18.01
N ASN A 238 0.71 0.60 -18.54
CA ASN A 238 0.77 -0.72 -19.14
C ASN A 238 1.75 -1.56 -18.32
N LEU A 239 1.26 -2.66 -17.80
CA LEU A 239 1.99 -3.52 -16.87
C LEU A 239 1.88 -4.97 -17.28
N ASN A 240 2.99 -5.57 -17.69
CA ASN A 240 3.08 -7.00 -17.88
C ASN A 240 3.20 -7.74 -16.54
N LEU A 241 2.54 -8.88 -16.42
CA LEU A 241 2.40 -9.64 -15.17
C LEU A 241 3.01 -11.04 -15.36
N PRO A 242 4.29 -11.23 -15.01
CA PRO A 242 4.90 -12.55 -15.03
C PRO A 242 4.27 -13.43 -13.95
N ALA A 243 3.98 -14.68 -14.28
CA ALA A 243 3.49 -15.66 -13.31
C ALA A 243 4.56 -15.98 -12.24
N SER A 244 4.13 -16.58 -11.12
CA SER A 244 5.10 -17.09 -10.13
C SER A 244 6.00 -18.15 -10.75
N MET A 245 7.24 -18.23 -10.30
CA MET A 245 8.18 -19.27 -10.71
C MET A 245 7.87 -20.60 -10.01
N THR A 246 8.09 -21.71 -10.71
CA THR A 246 8.21 -23.01 -10.07
C THR A 246 9.51 -23.07 -9.25
N LYS A 247 9.69 -24.16 -8.50
CA LYS A 247 10.93 -24.39 -7.74
C LYS A 247 12.15 -24.49 -8.67
N GLU A 248 11.99 -25.22 -9.77
CA GLU A 248 13.03 -25.42 -10.77
C GLU A 248 13.45 -24.11 -11.44
N GLU A 249 12.49 -23.30 -11.85
CA GLU A 249 12.75 -21.97 -12.41
C GLU A 249 13.44 -21.05 -11.41
N PHE A 250 13.05 -21.12 -10.13
CA PHE A 250 13.68 -20.32 -9.08
C PHE A 250 15.12 -20.77 -8.77
N GLU A 251 15.43 -22.08 -8.84
CA GLU A 251 16.80 -22.57 -8.70
C GLU A 251 17.71 -22.10 -9.86
N ILE A 252 17.17 -22.00 -11.09
CA ILE A 252 17.88 -21.39 -12.22
C ILE A 252 18.08 -19.89 -11.95
N PHE A 253 17.03 -19.17 -11.56
CA PHE A 253 17.12 -17.76 -11.22
C PHE A 253 18.17 -17.47 -10.14
N LYS A 254 18.27 -18.29 -9.09
CA LYS A 254 19.29 -18.14 -8.05
C LYS A 254 20.73 -18.26 -8.56
N GLN A 255 20.94 -18.91 -9.68
CA GLN A 255 22.26 -19.10 -10.28
C GLN A 255 22.58 -18.03 -11.33
N THR A 256 21.59 -17.59 -12.09
CA THR A 256 21.77 -16.73 -13.27
C THR A 256 21.31 -15.30 -13.06
N GLY A 257 20.37 -15.04 -12.15
CA GLY A 257 19.66 -13.79 -12.01
C GLY A 257 18.57 -13.59 -13.07
N GLU A 258 18.31 -14.58 -13.93
CA GLU A 258 17.42 -14.48 -15.08
C GLU A 258 16.37 -15.59 -15.08
N GLN A 259 15.21 -15.31 -15.67
CA GLN A 259 14.18 -16.30 -15.97
C GLN A 259 13.57 -16.04 -17.33
N HIS A 260 13.90 -16.92 -18.26
CA HIS A 260 13.30 -16.98 -19.59
C HIS A 260 12.60 -18.33 -19.80
N ASN A 261 11.73 -18.41 -20.80
CA ASN A 261 10.97 -19.62 -21.11
C ASN A 261 10.12 -20.10 -19.91
N THR A 262 9.30 -19.21 -19.38
CA THR A 262 8.41 -19.54 -18.25
C THR A 262 7.56 -20.79 -18.53
N SER A 263 7.41 -21.66 -17.52
CA SER A 263 6.52 -22.84 -17.57
C SER A 263 5.05 -22.46 -17.42
N SER A 264 4.72 -21.21 -17.13
CA SER A 264 3.33 -20.76 -16.98
C SER A 264 2.57 -20.85 -18.29
N GLN A 265 1.39 -21.46 -18.24
CA GLN A 265 0.45 -21.45 -19.37
C GLN A 265 -0.13 -20.05 -19.65
N TRP A 266 -0.08 -19.11 -18.66
CA TRP A 266 -0.62 -17.75 -18.73
C TRP A 266 0.48 -16.71 -18.90
N GLN A 267 1.35 -16.94 -19.87
CA GLN A 267 2.59 -16.14 -20.08
C GLN A 267 2.35 -14.75 -20.65
N HIS A 268 1.12 -14.41 -21.07
CA HIS A 268 0.75 -13.10 -21.61
C HIS A 268 -0.15 -12.29 -20.65
N GLY A 269 -0.05 -12.57 -19.35
CA GLY A 269 -0.76 -11.79 -18.34
C GLY A 269 -0.32 -10.33 -18.35
N ALA A 270 -1.29 -9.40 -18.28
CA ALA A 270 -1.04 -7.97 -18.29
C ALA A 270 -2.11 -7.22 -17.48
N ARG A 271 -1.85 -5.94 -17.19
CA ARG A 271 -2.84 -5.00 -16.69
C ARG A 271 -2.57 -3.62 -17.29
N ASP A 272 -3.44 -3.23 -18.20
CA ASP A 272 -3.40 -1.94 -18.85
C ASP A 272 -4.56 -1.09 -18.33
N SER A 273 -4.28 0.15 -17.96
CA SER A 273 -5.26 1.05 -17.35
C SER A 273 -5.13 2.45 -17.89
N LYS A 274 -6.27 3.12 -18.13
CA LYS A 274 -6.36 4.54 -18.40
C LYS A 274 -7.31 5.17 -17.41
N ILE A 275 -6.90 6.29 -16.84
CA ILE A 275 -7.61 6.89 -15.71
C ILE A 275 -7.67 8.39 -15.88
N VAL A 276 -8.87 8.95 -15.70
CA VAL A 276 -9.08 10.40 -15.51
C VAL A 276 -9.60 10.60 -14.10
N SER A 277 -9.00 11.51 -13.36
CA SER A 277 -9.46 11.86 -12.01
C SER A 277 -9.67 13.37 -11.85
N LEU A 278 -10.73 13.73 -11.12
CA LEU A 278 -11.06 15.08 -10.70
C LEU A 278 -11.16 15.09 -9.18
N ASN A 279 -10.55 16.09 -8.54
CA ASN A 279 -10.65 16.29 -7.09
C ASN A 279 -10.78 17.79 -6.81
N THR A 280 -11.81 18.18 -6.07
CA THR A 280 -12.04 19.55 -5.61
C THR A 280 -12.13 19.57 -4.10
N LYS A 281 -11.29 20.36 -3.47
CA LYS A 281 -11.28 20.61 -2.03
C LYS A 281 -11.57 22.11 -1.81
N TYR A 282 -12.51 22.40 -0.93
CA TYR A 282 -12.76 23.75 -0.42
C TYR A 282 -12.40 23.79 1.07
N GLU A 283 -11.86 24.91 1.55
CA GLU A 283 -11.58 25.11 2.96
C GLU A 283 -12.00 26.52 3.38
N LYS A 284 -12.75 26.62 4.49
CA LYS A 284 -13.22 27.88 5.04
C LYS A 284 -13.21 27.85 6.56
N GLU A 285 -12.54 28.84 7.14
CA GLU A 285 -12.63 29.12 8.57
C GLU A 285 -13.79 30.08 8.83
N ALA A 286 -14.65 29.73 9.80
CA ALA A 286 -15.78 30.53 10.27
C ALA A 286 -15.83 30.57 11.79
N GLY A 287 -15.09 31.49 12.37
CA GLY A 287 -14.89 31.59 13.82
C GLY A 287 -14.03 30.43 14.36
N ASN A 288 -14.64 29.54 15.13
CA ASN A 288 -13.97 28.36 15.69
C ASN A 288 -14.32 27.06 14.95
N ILE A 289 -14.92 27.16 13.78
CA ILE A 289 -15.23 26.02 12.91
C ILE A 289 -14.51 26.18 11.57
N THR A 290 -13.83 25.13 11.14
CA THR A 290 -13.29 25.01 9.79
C THR A 290 -14.09 23.96 9.01
N TYR A 291 -14.58 24.34 7.85
CA TYR A 291 -15.30 23.44 6.92
C TYR A 291 -14.38 23.02 5.81
N ARG A 292 -14.34 21.69 5.49
CA ARG A 292 -13.49 21.09 4.45
C ARG A 292 -14.28 20.12 3.56
N PRO A 293 -15.27 20.61 2.80
CA PRO A 293 -15.93 19.76 1.83
C PRO A 293 -14.98 19.37 0.68
N ARG A 294 -15.08 18.12 0.27
CA ARG A 294 -14.39 17.56 -0.89
C ARG A 294 -15.38 16.84 -1.80
N VAL A 295 -15.16 16.95 -3.11
CA VAL A 295 -15.87 16.20 -4.13
C VAL A 295 -14.84 15.63 -5.09
N TYR A 296 -15.00 14.37 -5.49
CA TYR A 296 -14.09 13.72 -6.43
C TYR A 296 -14.85 12.83 -7.40
N PHE A 297 -14.23 12.64 -8.56
CA PHE A 297 -14.68 11.75 -9.62
C PHE A 297 -13.48 11.07 -10.24
N ASN A 298 -13.57 9.74 -10.46
CA ASN A 298 -12.61 8.97 -11.22
C ASN A 298 -13.34 8.15 -12.28
N HIS A 299 -12.84 8.20 -13.50
CA HIS A 299 -13.22 7.26 -14.57
C HIS A 299 -12.00 6.47 -14.96
N TRP A 300 -12.14 5.14 -15.13
CA TRP A 300 -11.03 4.30 -15.51
C TRP A 300 -11.44 3.16 -16.43
N GLU A 301 -10.54 2.85 -17.35
CA GLU A 301 -10.59 1.71 -18.25
C GLU A 301 -9.60 0.65 -17.78
N HIS A 302 -9.96 -0.61 -17.92
CA HIS A 302 -9.17 -1.74 -17.43
C HIS A 302 -9.20 -2.90 -18.41
N PHE A 303 -8.02 -3.23 -18.96
CA PHE A 303 -7.79 -4.43 -19.74
C PHE A 303 -6.83 -5.32 -18.97
N HIS A 304 -7.28 -6.52 -18.58
CA HIS A 304 -6.55 -7.36 -17.66
C HIS A 304 -6.63 -8.85 -18.03
N PRO A 305 -5.76 -9.30 -18.97
CA PRO A 305 -5.50 -10.71 -19.20
C PRO A 305 -4.95 -11.37 -17.93
N VAL A 306 -5.70 -12.34 -17.40
CA VAL A 306 -5.34 -13.08 -16.17
C VAL A 306 -5.47 -14.57 -16.38
N THR A 307 -5.23 -15.35 -15.34
CA THR A 307 -5.40 -16.81 -15.39
C THR A 307 -6.84 -17.17 -15.79
N GLY A 308 -7.01 -17.83 -16.90
CA GLY A 308 -8.28 -18.37 -17.41
C GLY A 308 -9.01 -17.45 -18.36
N LEU A 309 -9.16 -16.18 -18.09
CA LEU A 309 -9.98 -15.22 -18.83
C LEU A 309 -9.28 -13.89 -19.04
N ILE A 310 -9.78 -13.08 -19.94
CA ILE A 310 -9.38 -11.69 -20.16
C ILE A 310 -10.48 -10.79 -19.63
N ASN A 311 -10.21 -10.02 -18.57
CA ASN A 311 -11.12 -8.99 -18.08
C ASN A 311 -10.98 -7.72 -18.91
N ASP A 312 -12.09 -7.11 -19.25
CA ASP A 312 -12.16 -5.89 -20.05
C ASP A 312 -13.33 -5.04 -19.56
N ALA A 313 -13.03 -4.04 -18.77
CA ALA A 313 -14.01 -3.13 -18.19
C ALA A 313 -13.62 -1.68 -18.57
N THR A 314 -14.44 -1.03 -19.38
CA THR A 314 -14.13 0.27 -19.95
C THR A 314 -14.98 1.41 -19.40
N ASP A 315 -15.98 1.12 -18.59
CA ASP A 315 -16.88 2.11 -18.01
C ASP A 315 -16.97 1.94 -16.47
N ASN A 316 -15.86 2.25 -15.82
CA ASN A 316 -15.79 2.25 -14.37
C ASN A 316 -15.76 3.68 -13.85
N ASN A 317 -16.73 4.03 -13.01
CA ASN A 317 -16.94 5.38 -12.51
C ASN A 317 -17.02 5.41 -11.00
N ILE A 318 -16.25 6.29 -10.37
CA ILE A 318 -16.28 6.51 -8.93
C ILE A 318 -16.66 7.96 -8.66
N PHE A 319 -17.74 8.18 -7.95
CA PHE A 319 -18.17 9.48 -7.46
C PHE A 319 -18.10 9.49 -5.95
N GLY A 320 -17.55 10.54 -5.36
CA GLY A 320 -17.55 10.65 -3.91
C GLY A 320 -17.51 12.07 -3.40
N THR A 321 -17.94 12.21 -2.15
CA THR A 321 -17.84 13.43 -1.37
C THR A 321 -17.53 13.12 0.08
N ASP A 322 -16.74 13.99 0.71
CA ASP A 322 -16.47 14.01 2.13
C ASP A 322 -16.79 15.43 2.65
N LEU A 323 -17.82 15.56 3.47
CA LEU A 323 -18.27 16.81 4.05
C LEU A 323 -17.76 16.88 5.49
N GLU A 324 -16.58 17.46 5.66
CA GLU A 324 -15.86 17.52 6.93
C GLU A 324 -15.99 18.87 7.60
N PHE A 325 -16.07 18.87 8.92
CA PHE A 325 -15.89 20.04 9.76
C PHE A 325 -14.92 19.74 10.91
N ASP A 326 -14.29 20.80 11.39
CA ASP A 326 -13.39 20.82 12.54
C ASP A 326 -13.83 21.97 13.46
N TRP A 327 -14.20 21.66 14.70
CA TRP A 327 -14.71 22.61 15.67
C TRP A 327 -13.83 22.67 16.91
N THR A 328 -13.13 23.78 17.08
CA THR A 328 -12.39 24.08 18.31
C THR A 328 -13.35 24.64 19.37
N HIS A 329 -13.44 23.99 20.51
CA HIS A 329 -14.37 24.32 21.57
C HIS A 329 -13.82 23.94 22.96
N LYS A 330 -14.68 23.95 23.99
CA LYS A 330 -14.30 23.54 25.34
C LYS A 330 -15.23 22.47 25.88
N VAL A 331 -14.66 21.38 26.38
CA VAL A 331 -15.35 20.35 27.15
C VAL A 331 -14.91 20.45 28.61
N LEU A 332 -15.85 20.64 29.56
CA LEU A 332 -15.56 20.83 31.00
C LEU A 332 -14.47 21.89 31.25
N ALA A 333 -14.52 23.01 30.52
CA ALA A 333 -13.56 24.11 30.54
C ALA A 333 -12.14 23.74 30.03
N LYS A 334 -11.95 22.57 29.41
CA LYS A 334 -10.69 22.14 28.76
C LYS A 334 -10.79 22.37 27.26
N ASP A 335 -9.68 22.74 26.66
CA ASP A 335 -9.57 22.91 25.22
C ASP A 335 -9.81 21.57 24.53
N SER A 336 -10.69 21.57 23.55
CA SER A 336 -11.15 20.39 22.83
C SER A 336 -11.30 20.70 21.36
N ASN A 337 -11.16 19.64 20.56
CA ASN A 337 -11.39 19.71 19.13
C ASN A 337 -12.26 18.54 18.68
N LEU A 338 -13.39 18.86 18.03
CA LEU A 338 -14.30 17.90 17.43
C LEU A 338 -14.16 17.93 15.91
N VAL A 339 -13.67 16.85 15.33
CA VAL A 339 -13.70 16.61 13.88
C VAL A 339 -14.87 15.69 13.58
N GLY A 340 -15.64 16.02 12.55
CA GLY A 340 -16.74 15.17 12.12
C GLY A 340 -17.08 15.36 10.66
N GLY A 341 -17.82 14.41 10.11
CA GLY A 341 -18.22 14.51 8.72
C GLY A 341 -19.13 13.39 8.24
N VAL A 342 -19.49 13.54 6.96
CA VAL A 342 -20.30 12.57 6.21
C VAL A 342 -19.54 12.21 4.93
N THR A 343 -19.41 10.93 4.66
CA THR A 343 -18.82 10.37 3.45
C THR A 343 -19.91 9.72 2.60
N LEU A 344 -19.95 10.06 1.31
CA LEU A 344 -20.74 9.36 0.30
C LEU A 344 -19.81 8.90 -0.81
N LYS A 345 -19.94 7.64 -1.27
CA LYS A 345 -19.18 7.10 -2.39
C LYS A 345 -20.06 6.15 -3.19
N LEU A 346 -20.10 6.34 -4.49
CA LEU A 346 -20.66 5.41 -5.47
C LEU A 346 -19.53 4.93 -6.35
N ASP A 347 -19.33 3.62 -6.38
CA ASP A 347 -18.45 2.92 -7.31
C ASP A 347 -19.33 2.11 -8.26
N LYS A 348 -19.23 2.35 -9.56
CA LYS A 348 -20.09 1.76 -10.56
C LYS A 348 -19.28 1.27 -11.74
N SER A 349 -19.53 0.04 -12.16
CA SER A 349 -18.98 -0.57 -13.36
C SER A 349 -20.14 -1.01 -14.25
N ASP A 350 -20.20 -0.48 -15.45
CA ASP A 350 -21.24 -0.82 -16.43
C ASP A 350 -20.62 -1.66 -17.56
N ASP A 351 -21.34 -2.73 -17.98
CA ASP A 351 -20.99 -3.59 -19.12
C ASP A 351 -19.56 -4.16 -19.06
N ALA A 352 -19.08 -4.49 -17.85
CA ALA A 352 -17.81 -5.17 -17.67
C ALA A 352 -17.86 -6.54 -18.34
N LYS A 353 -16.83 -6.87 -19.12
CA LYS A 353 -16.79 -8.09 -19.92
C LYS A 353 -15.62 -8.98 -19.54
N LYS A 354 -15.83 -10.29 -19.67
CA LYS A 354 -14.74 -11.28 -19.67
C LYS A 354 -14.77 -12.04 -20.99
N TYR A 355 -13.59 -12.38 -21.49
CA TYR A 355 -13.43 -13.09 -22.75
C TYR A 355 -12.57 -14.33 -22.55
N GLU A 356 -12.81 -15.38 -23.38
CA GLU A 356 -11.83 -16.44 -23.59
C GLU A 356 -10.56 -15.83 -24.24
N TYR A 357 -9.42 -16.50 -24.08
CA TYR A 357 -8.25 -16.23 -24.93
C TYR A 357 -8.49 -16.80 -26.33
N LYS A 358 -8.29 -15.98 -27.36
CA LYS A 358 -8.44 -16.38 -28.76
C LYS A 358 -7.38 -17.38 -29.18
N ASP A 359 -6.12 -17.05 -28.89
CA ASP A 359 -4.96 -17.82 -29.36
C ASP A 359 -4.40 -18.66 -28.22
N VAL A 360 -4.70 -19.96 -28.26
CA VAL A 360 -4.29 -20.92 -27.25
C VAL A 360 -3.81 -22.21 -27.87
N GLU A 361 -2.75 -22.78 -27.31
CA GLU A 361 -2.33 -24.15 -27.61
C GLU A 361 -3.13 -25.13 -26.75
N LYS A 362 -3.71 -26.17 -27.38
CA LYS A 362 -4.49 -27.20 -26.71
C LYS A 362 -3.92 -28.58 -26.97
N ASN A 363 -4.03 -29.49 -26.01
CA ASN A 363 -3.71 -30.90 -26.22
C ASN A 363 -4.89 -31.65 -26.91
N GLY A 364 -4.66 -32.94 -27.21
CA GLY A 364 -5.66 -33.77 -27.86
C GLY A 364 -6.98 -33.97 -27.10
N THR A 365 -7.05 -33.61 -25.81
CA THR A 365 -8.30 -33.63 -25.00
C THR A 365 -8.97 -32.25 -24.94
N GLY A 366 -8.39 -31.21 -25.56
CA GLY A 366 -8.89 -29.83 -25.55
C GLY A 366 -8.49 -29.02 -24.31
N LYS A 367 -7.58 -29.54 -23.45
CA LYS A 367 -7.02 -28.79 -22.33
C LYS A 367 -6.07 -27.71 -22.85
N ILE A 368 -6.21 -26.48 -22.38
CA ILE A 368 -5.30 -25.38 -22.68
C ILE A 368 -3.94 -25.67 -22.03
N LEU A 369 -2.90 -25.68 -22.84
CA LEU A 369 -1.51 -25.86 -22.41
C LEU A 369 -0.80 -24.51 -22.26
N LYS A 370 -1.10 -23.55 -23.18
CA LYS A 370 -0.41 -22.28 -23.25
C LYS A 370 -1.28 -21.23 -23.94
N THR A 371 -1.24 -19.98 -23.47
CA THR A 371 -1.72 -18.83 -24.23
C THR A 371 -0.63 -18.40 -25.22
N LEU A 372 -1.02 -17.97 -26.42
CA LEU A 372 -0.09 -17.52 -27.47
C LEU A 372 -0.16 -15.99 -27.67
N SER A 373 -1.24 -15.38 -27.25
CA SER A 373 -1.44 -13.92 -27.23
C SER A 373 -2.43 -13.54 -26.12
N ASN A 374 -2.66 -12.25 -25.93
CA ASN A 374 -3.73 -11.68 -25.10
C ASN A 374 -4.91 -11.14 -25.93
N GLU A 375 -5.08 -11.62 -27.19
CA GLU A 375 -6.23 -11.27 -28.01
C GLU A 375 -7.52 -11.89 -27.44
N LYS A 376 -8.60 -11.08 -27.45
CA LYS A 376 -9.95 -11.49 -27.02
C LYS A 376 -10.52 -12.51 -28.00
N GLY A 377 -10.99 -13.63 -27.47
CA GLY A 377 -11.77 -14.64 -28.15
C GLY A 377 -13.29 -14.45 -27.97
N ASP A 378 -14.00 -15.53 -27.69
CA ASP A 378 -15.44 -15.47 -27.45
C ASP A 378 -15.77 -14.76 -26.13
N LEU A 379 -16.92 -14.06 -26.10
CA LEU A 379 -17.43 -13.47 -24.86
C LEU A 379 -17.76 -14.54 -23.84
N ALA A 380 -17.20 -14.40 -22.65
CA ALA A 380 -17.39 -15.35 -21.55
C ALA A 380 -18.40 -14.85 -20.52
N SER A 381 -18.39 -13.57 -20.16
CA SER A 381 -19.41 -12.99 -19.27
C SER A 381 -19.57 -11.51 -19.49
N THR A 382 -20.73 -11.00 -19.05
CA THR A 382 -21.02 -9.57 -18.84
C THR A 382 -21.45 -9.34 -17.41
N GLU A 383 -21.13 -8.15 -16.84
CA GLU A 383 -21.48 -7.79 -15.48
C GLU A 383 -21.70 -6.30 -15.35
N ASP A 384 -22.78 -5.90 -14.72
CA ASP A 384 -23.04 -4.57 -14.19
C ASP A 384 -22.91 -4.63 -12.67
N SER A 385 -22.15 -3.73 -12.07
CA SER A 385 -21.97 -3.73 -10.64
C SER A 385 -21.95 -2.33 -10.04
N SER A 386 -22.48 -2.22 -8.83
CA SER A 386 -22.39 -1.00 -8.04
C SER A 386 -22.10 -1.27 -6.58
N ALA A 387 -21.33 -0.38 -5.95
CA ALA A 387 -21.10 -0.35 -4.52
C ALA A 387 -21.39 1.05 -4.00
N PHE A 388 -22.43 1.21 -3.20
CA PHE A 388 -22.80 2.48 -2.60
C PHE A 388 -22.47 2.50 -1.12
N LEU A 389 -21.57 3.41 -0.74
CA LEU A 389 -21.15 3.68 0.63
C LEU A 389 -21.70 5.01 1.11
N TYR A 390 -22.34 5.01 2.28
CA TYR A 390 -22.59 6.23 3.01
C TYR A 390 -22.26 6.03 4.50
N GLY A 391 -21.60 7.03 5.10
CA GLY A 391 -21.13 6.94 6.46
C GLY A 391 -21.03 8.27 7.16
N THR A 392 -20.93 8.22 8.48
CA THR A 392 -20.67 9.38 9.32
C THR A 392 -19.61 9.04 10.35
N TYR A 393 -18.82 10.04 10.71
CA TYR A 393 -17.77 9.91 11.70
C TYR A 393 -17.65 11.12 12.59
N LEU A 394 -17.19 10.88 13.81
CA LEU A 394 -16.87 11.90 14.81
C LEU A 394 -15.60 11.49 15.56
N MET A 395 -14.76 12.46 15.87
CA MET A 395 -13.59 12.31 16.73
C MET A 395 -13.48 13.51 17.65
N GLU A 396 -13.52 13.29 18.94
CA GLU A 396 -13.28 14.28 19.97
C GLU A 396 -11.89 14.11 20.57
N THR A 397 -11.11 15.19 20.58
CA THR A 397 -9.82 15.27 21.23
C THR A 397 -9.87 16.28 22.36
N ILE A 398 -9.59 15.87 23.58
CA ILE A 398 -9.67 16.69 24.80
C ILE A 398 -8.28 16.84 25.41
N LYS A 399 -7.80 18.07 25.60
CA LYS A 399 -6.61 18.37 26.40
C LYS A 399 -6.97 18.45 27.86
N LEU A 400 -6.93 17.31 28.58
CA LEU A 400 -7.24 17.24 30.01
C LEU A 400 -6.28 18.08 30.85
N SER A 401 -5.01 18.18 30.41
CA SER A 401 -3.99 19.10 30.95
C SER A 401 -2.92 19.33 29.89
N ASP A 402 -1.91 20.15 30.17
CA ASP A 402 -0.76 20.36 29.29
C ASP A 402 0.02 19.06 28.98
N LYS A 403 -0.14 18.05 29.85
CA LYS A 403 0.55 16.76 29.71
C LYS A 403 -0.35 15.63 29.28
N TRP A 404 -1.67 15.78 29.36
CA TRP A 404 -2.60 14.67 29.18
C TRP A 404 -3.66 14.98 28.13
N LYS A 405 -3.67 14.18 27.08
CA LYS A 405 -4.58 14.23 25.95
C LYS A 405 -5.41 12.95 25.89
N PHE A 406 -6.68 13.06 25.58
CA PHE A 406 -7.63 11.96 25.44
C PHE A 406 -8.34 12.06 24.11
N ASP A 407 -8.47 10.95 23.40
CA ASP A 407 -9.12 10.87 22.10
C ASP A 407 -10.22 9.80 22.13
N VAL A 408 -11.38 10.13 21.58
CA VAL A 408 -12.44 9.17 21.32
C VAL A 408 -12.99 9.38 19.93
N SER A 409 -13.14 8.29 19.16
CA SER A 409 -13.70 8.37 17.82
C SER A 409 -14.68 7.24 17.54
N ALA A 410 -15.63 7.52 16.67
CA ALA A 410 -16.56 6.55 16.14
C ALA A 410 -16.89 6.85 14.67
N ARG A 411 -17.05 5.81 13.89
CA ARG A 411 -17.50 5.84 12.50
C ARG A 411 -18.51 4.74 12.27
N VAL A 412 -19.57 5.06 11.55
CA VAL A 412 -20.61 4.11 11.13
C VAL A 412 -20.80 4.27 9.63
N ASP A 413 -20.73 3.16 8.91
CA ASP A 413 -20.91 3.12 7.46
C ASP A 413 -21.94 2.07 7.08
N LYS A 414 -22.72 2.36 6.04
CA LYS A 414 -23.55 1.41 5.32
C LYS A 414 -22.95 1.21 3.93
N LEU A 415 -22.68 -0.04 3.59
CA LEU A 415 -22.14 -0.45 2.30
C LEU A 415 -23.16 -1.39 1.65
N ASN A 416 -23.64 -1.04 0.45
CA ASN A 416 -24.56 -1.83 -0.33
C ASN A 416 -23.87 -2.25 -1.61
N PHE A 417 -23.97 -3.52 -1.96
CA PHE A 417 -23.52 -4.09 -3.23
C PHE A 417 -24.75 -4.50 -4.05
N ASP A 418 -24.71 -4.22 -5.36
CA ASP A 418 -25.70 -4.62 -6.33
C ASP A 418 -24.96 -5.06 -7.60
N ILE A 419 -25.11 -6.33 -7.98
CA ILE A 419 -24.38 -6.95 -9.09
C ILE A 419 -25.35 -7.80 -9.89
N ASP A 420 -25.45 -7.51 -11.19
CA ASP A 420 -26.18 -8.29 -12.16
C ASP A 420 -25.24 -8.78 -13.25
N GLY A 421 -25.28 -10.06 -13.57
CA GLY A 421 -24.39 -10.61 -14.57
C GLY A 421 -24.94 -11.77 -15.34
N ASN A 422 -24.22 -12.17 -16.39
CA ASN A 422 -24.51 -13.33 -17.20
C ASN A 422 -23.22 -14.07 -17.55
N GLU A 423 -23.00 -15.21 -16.92
CA GLU A 423 -21.89 -16.08 -17.23
C GLU A 423 -22.25 -17.05 -18.35
N LEU A 424 -21.76 -16.78 -19.56
CA LEU A 424 -21.93 -17.62 -20.74
C LEU A 424 -20.95 -18.77 -20.75
N LYS A 425 -19.74 -18.55 -20.30
CA LYS A 425 -18.62 -19.50 -20.22
C LYS A 425 -17.75 -19.24 -19.00
N ALA A 426 -17.24 -20.33 -18.41
CA ALA A 426 -16.29 -20.32 -17.32
C ALA A 426 -15.01 -21.07 -17.70
N TYR A 427 -13.88 -20.74 -17.07
CA TYR A 427 -12.67 -21.54 -17.14
C TYR A 427 -12.61 -22.52 -15.97
N ASN A 428 -12.70 -23.82 -16.28
CA ASN A 428 -12.62 -24.87 -15.27
C ASN A 428 -11.16 -25.24 -15.00
N PHE A 429 -10.64 -24.83 -13.84
CA PHE A 429 -9.25 -25.05 -13.43
C PHE A 429 -8.89 -26.54 -13.27
N GLY A 430 -9.87 -27.40 -12.93
CA GLY A 430 -9.66 -28.85 -12.76
C GLY A 430 -9.39 -29.55 -14.08
N THR A 431 -10.14 -29.20 -15.12
CA THR A 431 -10.00 -29.79 -16.46
C THR A 431 -9.09 -28.99 -17.39
N GLY A 432 -8.84 -27.69 -17.08
CA GLY A 432 -8.09 -26.77 -17.91
C GLY A 432 -8.78 -26.40 -19.22
N LYS A 433 -10.12 -26.31 -19.21
CA LYS A 433 -10.95 -26.04 -20.40
C LYS A 433 -11.96 -24.94 -20.11
N TYR A 434 -12.44 -24.31 -21.17
CA TYR A 434 -13.68 -23.55 -21.11
C TYR A 434 -14.87 -24.49 -21.11
N VAL A 435 -15.84 -24.17 -20.26
CA VAL A 435 -17.10 -24.90 -20.09
C VAL A 435 -18.27 -23.92 -20.18
N ALA A 436 -19.51 -24.42 -20.28
CA ALA A 436 -20.67 -23.55 -20.16
C ALA A 436 -20.69 -22.88 -18.78
N GLY A 437 -21.04 -21.60 -18.74
CA GLY A 437 -21.26 -20.87 -17.52
C GLY A 437 -22.63 -21.16 -16.89
N ASP A 438 -22.86 -20.62 -15.72
CA ASP A 438 -24.06 -20.81 -14.91
C ASP A 438 -25.26 -19.93 -15.35
N GLY A 439 -25.03 -19.01 -16.30
CA GLY A 439 -26.05 -18.12 -16.85
C GLY A 439 -26.22 -16.82 -16.06
N LEU A 440 -27.46 -16.38 -15.92
CA LEU A 440 -27.81 -15.14 -15.22
C LEU A 440 -27.63 -15.30 -13.71
N TYR A 441 -27.03 -14.30 -13.07
CA TYR A 441 -26.91 -14.20 -11.62
C TYR A 441 -27.14 -12.74 -11.17
N SER A 442 -27.62 -12.59 -9.95
CA SER A 442 -27.85 -11.30 -9.30
C SER A 442 -27.46 -11.42 -7.83
N LEU A 443 -26.83 -10.40 -7.27
CA LEU A 443 -26.41 -10.32 -5.89
C LEU A 443 -26.78 -8.94 -5.34
N ASP A 444 -27.53 -8.90 -4.23
CA ASP A 444 -27.86 -7.69 -3.47
C ASP A 444 -27.52 -7.91 -1.99
N ASN A 445 -26.42 -7.35 -1.54
CA ASN A 445 -25.94 -7.49 -0.15
C ASN A 445 -25.68 -6.15 0.49
N SER A 446 -25.83 -6.11 1.82
CA SER A 446 -25.75 -4.87 2.58
C SER A 446 -25.09 -5.08 3.94
N PHE A 447 -24.08 -4.28 4.25
CA PHE A 447 -23.33 -4.36 5.50
C PHE A 447 -23.35 -3.03 6.26
N THR A 448 -23.55 -3.11 7.58
CA THR A 448 -23.32 -1.97 8.47
C THR A 448 -22.01 -2.20 9.23
N LEU A 449 -21.06 -1.28 9.04
CA LEU A 449 -19.70 -1.39 9.56
C LEU A 449 -19.49 -0.33 10.65
N PHE A 450 -18.77 -0.72 11.70
CA PHE A 450 -18.42 0.16 12.81
C PHE A 450 -16.91 0.23 12.95
N SER A 451 -16.40 1.45 13.16
CA SER A 451 -15.03 1.70 13.60
C SER A 451 -15.06 2.60 14.81
N THR A 452 -14.41 2.18 15.89
CA THR A 452 -14.34 2.95 17.13
C THR A 452 -12.93 2.92 17.71
N LYS A 453 -12.52 4.01 18.35
CA LYS A 453 -11.25 4.08 19.07
C LYS A 453 -11.39 4.93 20.33
N VAL A 454 -10.75 4.48 21.39
CA VAL A 454 -10.48 5.26 22.59
C VAL A 454 -8.97 5.24 22.82
N GLY A 455 -8.37 6.40 22.93
CA GLY A 455 -6.95 6.56 23.11
C GLY A 455 -6.58 7.64 24.09
N THR A 456 -5.38 7.56 24.63
CA THR A 456 -4.82 8.61 25.48
C THR A 456 -3.32 8.72 25.31
N SER A 457 -2.80 9.93 25.38
CA SER A 457 -1.37 10.23 25.35
C SER A 457 -1.00 11.08 26.56
N TYR A 458 0.07 10.70 27.26
CA TYR A 458 0.58 11.40 28.43
C TYR A 458 2.06 11.76 28.25
N SER A 459 2.40 13.03 28.41
CA SER A 459 3.77 13.54 28.34
C SER A 459 4.52 13.22 29.64
N LEU A 460 5.40 12.20 29.57
CA LEU A 460 6.29 11.84 30.67
C LEU A 460 7.35 12.94 30.89
N THR A 461 7.87 13.46 29.78
CA THR A 461 8.78 14.60 29.69
C THR A 461 8.37 15.47 28.50
N ASP A 462 9.01 16.62 28.30
CA ASP A 462 8.74 17.49 27.15
C ASP A 462 9.03 16.80 25.80
N SER A 463 9.93 15.81 25.82
CA SER A 463 10.33 15.07 24.62
C SER A 463 9.72 13.67 24.49
N THR A 464 9.11 13.10 25.53
CA THR A 464 8.66 11.70 25.55
C THR A 464 7.23 11.58 26.03
N ASN A 465 6.41 10.94 25.18
CA ASN A 465 5.03 10.60 25.48
C ASN A 465 4.84 9.08 25.58
N ILE A 466 4.04 8.65 26.53
CA ILE A 466 3.45 7.31 26.56
C ILE A 466 2.01 7.41 26.06
N TYR A 467 1.59 6.44 25.26
CA TYR A 467 0.20 6.35 24.82
C TYR A 467 -0.36 4.95 25.01
N THR A 468 -1.68 4.85 25.06
CA THR A 468 -2.40 3.60 24.95
C THR A 468 -3.70 3.82 24.20
N SER A 469 -4.14 2.80 23.46
CA SER A 469 -5.42 2.82 22.76
C SER A 469 -6.08 1.45 22.71
N VAL A 470 -7.40 1.47 22.59
CA VAL A 470 -8.23 0.32 22.24
C VAL A 470 -9.07 0.74 21.04
N ALA A 471 -9.04 -0.07 20.00
CA ALA A 471 -9.75 0.22 18.76
C ALA A 471 -10.45 -1.03 18.21
N ASN A 472 -11.58 -0.82 17.54
CA ASN A 472 -12.36 -1.85 16.88
C ASN A 472 -12.72 -1.39 15.47
N ALA A 473 -12.76 -2.33 14.52
CA ALA A 473 -13.28 -2.09 13.18
C ALA A 473 -13.87 -3.37 12.58
N ASN A 474 -14.78 -3.19 11.62
CA ASN A 474 -15.32 -4.28 10.82
C ASN A 474 -14.75 -4.26 9.39
N GLN A 475 -14.71 -5.46 8.78
CA GLN A 475 -14.37 -5.69 7.38
C GLN A 475 -15.52 -6.40 6.69
N ALA A 476 -16.07 -5.83 5.62
CA ALA A 476 -17.06 -6.48 4.78
C ALA A 476 -16.41 -7.54 3.87
N PRO A 477 -17.15 -8.56 3.45
CA PRO A 477 -16.75 -9.41 2.33
C PRO A 477 -16.54 -8.59 1.05
N THR A 478 -15.77 -9.12 0.11
CA THR A 478 -15.66 -8.59 -1.25
C THR A 478 -16.77 -9.17 -2.14
N THR A 479 -17.02 -8.54 -3.28
CA THR A 479 -18.00 -9.03 -4.27
C THR A 479 -17.66 -10.43 -4.76
N ASN A 480 -16.38 -10.71 -4.99
CA ASN A 480 -15.92 -12.05 -5.40
C ASN A 480 -16.14 -13.11 -4.31
N GLU A 481 -16.01 -12.76 -3.04
CA GLU A 481 -16.30 -13.69 -1.93
C GLU A 481 -17.78 -13.93 -1.78
N LEU A 482 -18.60 -12.90 -1.93
CA LEU A 482 -20.06 -12.99 -1.92
C LEU A 482 -20.61 -13.78 -3.12
N GLY A 483 -19.97 -13.70 -4.29
CA GLY A 483 -20.31 -14.51 -5.44
C GLY A 483 -20.11 -16.03 -5.21
N ASP A 484 -19.15 -16.39 -4.35
CA ASP A 484 -18.92 -17.78 -3.95
C ASP A 484 -19.80 -18.23 -2.75
N ASN A 485 -20.15 -17.29 -1.85
CA ASN A 485 -20.96 -17.54 -0.67
C ASN A 485 -21.71 -16.26 -0.23
N GLU A 486 -22.98 -16.20 -0.54
CA GLU A 486 -23.85 -15.04 -0.24
C GLU A 486 -24.12 -14.85 1.27
N ASP A 487 -23.94 -15.91 2.08
CA ASP A 487 -24.20 -15.90 3.53
C ASP A 487 -23.04 -15.33 4.35
N LEU A 488 -21.97 -14.85 3.70
CA LEU A 488 -20.83 -14.28 4.40
C LEU A 488 -21.20 -13.06 5.23
N GLU A 489 -20.74 -13.06 6.47
CA GLU A 489 -20.85 -11.94 7.38
C GLU A 489 -19.55 -11.11 7.42
N LYS A 490 -19.64 -9.91 8.00
CA LYS A 490 -18.48 -9.06 8.23
C LYS A 490 -17.56 -9.64 9.31
N SER A 491 -16.26 -9.56 9.12
CA SER A 491 -15.29 -9.86 10.18
C SER A 491 -15.11 -8.67 11.13
N GLN A 492 -14.60 -8.94 12.33
CA GLN A 492 -14.33 -7.95 13.36
C GLN A 492 -12.88 -8.01 13.83
N SER A 493 -12.27 -6.85 14.02
CA SER A 493 -10.91 -6.71 14.55
C SER A 493 -10.91 -5.82 15.79
N ILE A 494 -10.28 -6.27 16.89
CA ILE A 494 -10.10 -5.52 18.13
C ILE A 494 -8.60 -5.43 18.44
N ASN A 495 -8.08 -4.21 18.51
CA ASN A 495 -6.67 -3.93 18.77
C ASN A 495 -6.47 -3.26 20.12
N TYR A 496 -5.50 -3.76 20.87
CA TYR A 496 -4.96 -3.15 22.09
C TYR A 496 -3.53 -2.71 21.80
N GLU A 497 -3.20 -1.47 22.14
CA GLU A 497 -1.88 -0.92 21.87
C GLU A 497 -1.37 -0.07 23.02
N VAL A 498 -0.07 -0.16 23.32
CA VAL A 498 0.66 0.73 24.21
C VAL A 498 2.01 1.06 23.57
N GLY A 499 2.43 2.32 23.64
CA GLY A 499 3.70 2.72 23.07
C GLY A 499 4.34 3.93 23.72
N LEU A 500 5.60 4.16 23.33
CA LEU A 500 6.41 5.30 23.73
C LEU A 500 6.88 6.03 22.47
N LYS A 501 6.78 7.34 22.47
CA LYS A 501 7.27 8.20 21.40
C LYS A 501 8.19 9.27 21.96
N THR A 502 9.40 9.35 21.41
CA THR A 502 10.40 10.34 21.84
C THR A 502 10.82 11.21 20.67
N ARG A 503 10.86 12.51 20.88
CA ARG A 503 11.34 13.51 19.91
C ARG A 503 12.22 14.52 20.63
N THR A 504 13.46 14.61 20.19
CA THR A 504 14.43 15.63 20.61
C THR A 504 15.04 16.25 19.37
N ASP A 505 15.87 17.26 19.48
CA ASP A 505 16.52 17.93 18.36
C ASP A 505 17.34 16.95 17.48
N ASN A 506 17.90 15.90 18.09
CA ASN A 506 18.78 14.98 17.38
C ASN A 506 18.37 13.51 17.46
N TYR A 507 17.27 13.19 18.13
CA TYR A 507 16.82 11.81 18.30
C TYR A 507 15.31 11.68 18.18
N SER A 508 14.86 10.67 17.42
CA SER A 508 13.48 10.24 17.39
C SER A 508 13.38 8.73 17.59
N SER A 509 12.36 8.29 18.32
CA SER A 509 12.02 6.87 18.42
C SER A 509 10.56 6.66 18.70
N ASP A 510 10.01 5.60 18.14
CA ASP A 510 8.67 5.08 18.37
C ASP A 510 8.77 3.59 18.71
N LEU A 511 8.20 3.22 19.85
CA LEU A 511 8.04 1.84 20.28
C LEU A 511 6.55 1.56 20.46
N ALA A 512 6.05 0.51 19.84
CA ALA A 512 4.67 0.05 20.01
C ALA A 512 4.66 -1.45 20.37
N LEU A 513 3.82 -1.80 21.33
CA LEU A 513 3.41 -3.16 21.65
C LEU A 513 1.93 -3.26 21.33
N PHE A 514 1.54 -4.24 20.53
CA PHE A 514 0.15 -4.40 20.12
C PHE A 514 -0.32 -5.85 20.23
N GLN A 515 -1.64 -5.99 20.35
CA GLN A 515 -2.33 -7.25 20.21
C GLN A 515 -3.63 -7.00 19.45
N ASN A 516 -3.81 -7.70 18.34
CA ASN A 516 -4.99 -7.63 17.49
C ASN A 516 -5.67 -9.00 17.42
N TYR A 517 -6.95 -9.05 17.83
CA TYR A 517 -7.84 -10.20 17.68
C TYR A 517 -8.74 -9.97 16.47
N VAL A 518 -8.80 -10.96 15.58
CA VAL A 518 -9.74 -10.95 14.46
C VAL A 518 -10.67 -12.14 14.62
N GLN A 519 -11.97 -11.86 14.61
CA GLN A 519 -13.07 -12.83 14.71
C GLN A 519 -13.82 -12.87 13.38
N ASP A 520 -14.46 -13.99 13.10
CA ASP A 520 -15.24 -14.24 11.87
C ASP A 520 -14.42 -13.91 10.61
N GLU A 521 -13.10 -14.22 10.67
CA GLU A 521 -12.19 -13.93 9.57
C GLU A 521 -12.57 -14.75 8.35
N ILE A 522 -12.81 -14.07 7.21
CA ILE A 522 -13.20 -14.72 5.96
C ILE A 522 -12.00 -15.48 5.40
N ILE A 523 -12.14 -16.78 5.24
CA ILE A 523 -11.07 -17.66 4.77
C ILE A 523 -11.56 -18.52 3.61
N GLN A 524 -10.62 -18.96 2.79
CA GLN A 524 -10.88 -19.86 1.69
C GLN A 524 -10.89 -21.32 2.18
N ILE A 525 -11.98 -22.02 1.96
CA ILE A 525 -12.15 -23.44 2.28
C ILE A 525 -12.53 -24.25 1.03
N LYS A 526 -12.65 -25.57 1.16
CA LYS A 526 -13.19 -26.45 0.12
C LYS A 526 -14.54 -27.00 0.56
N ASP A 527 -15.54 -26.90 -0.32
CA ASP A 527 -16.84 -27.54 -0.14
C ASP A 527 -16.77 -29.09 -0.25
N GLU A 528 -17.86 -29.76 -0.07
CA GLU A 528 -17.98 -31.23 -0.19
C GLU A 528 -17.60 -31.74 -1.59
N ASN A 529 -17.76 -30.93 -2.62
CA ASN A 529 -17.43 -31.24 -4.02
C ASN A 529 -15.97 -30.91 -4.37
N GLY A 530 -15.25 -30.24 -3.45
CA GLY A 530 -13.88 -29.79 -3.64
C GLY A 530 -13.76 -28.46 -4.37
N ASN A 531 -14.85 -27.70 -4.57
CA ASN A 531 -14.80 -26.33 -5.05
C ASN A 531 -14.21 -25.42 -3.99
N THR A 532 -13.57 -24.37 -4.41
CA THR A 532 -13.12 -23.33 -3.51
C THR A 532 -14.28 -22.41 -3.20
N ILE A 533 -14.58 -22.22 -1.92
CA ILE A 533 -15.57 -21.28 -1.41
C ILE A 533 -14.97 -20.49 -0.26
N TYR A 534 -15.63 -19.42 0.16
CA TYR A 534 -15.24 -18.60 1.31
C TYR A 534 -16.22 -18.83 2.47
N ASP A 535 -15.71 -18.72 3.71
CA ASP A 535 -16.51 -18.87 4.93
C ASP A 535 -15.91 -18.02 6.06
N ASN A 536 -16.77 -17.59 7.00
CA ASN A 536 -16.40 -16.94 8.26
C ASN A 536 -15.95 -17.98 9.29
N ALA A 537 -14.85 -18.67 9.04
CA ALA A 537 -14.43 -19.84 9.80
C ALA A 537 -13.07 -19.65 10.52
N GLY A 538 -12.54 -18.44 10.56
CA GLY A 538 -11.21 -18.17 11.13
C GLY A 538 -11.23 -17.19 12.29
N GLU A 539 -10.42 -17.48 13.32
CA GLU A 539 -10.03 -16.51 14.36
C GLU A 539 -8.51 -16.43 14.40
N THR A 540 -7.99 -15.21 14.51
CA THR A 540 -6.54 -15.01 14.61
C THR A 540 -6.17 -14.07 15.75
N ASN A 541 -5.00 -14.33 16.34
CA ASN A 541 -4.40 -13.54 17.40
C ASN A 541 -3.02 -13.07 16.95
N LYS A 542 -2.87 -11.77 16.76
CA LYS A 542 -1.68 -11.15 16.18
C LYS A 542 -1.03 -10.25 17.24
N LYS A 543 0.07 -10.69 17.85
CA LYS A 543 0.85 -9.95 18.86
C LYS A 543 2.17 -9.50 18.26
N GLY A 544 2.59 -8.28 18.57
CA GLY A 544 3.85 -7.80 18.04
C GLY A 544 4.49 -6.67 18.82
N LEU A 545 5.74 -6.42 18.45
CA LEU A 545 6.53 -5.26 18.85
C LEU A 545 7.04 -4.58 17.59
N GLU A 546 6.91 -3.27 17.54
CA GLU A 546 7.46 -2.41 16.51
C GLU A 546 8.34 -1.35 17.13
N PHE A 547 9.50 -1.10 16.51
CA PHE A 547 10.44 -0.10 16.96
C PHE A 547 11.05 0.60 15.75
N ASP A 548 10.86 1.92 15.67
CA ASP A 548 11.46 2.80 14.68
C ASP A 548 12.36 3.81 15.38
N THR A 549 13.54 4.11 14.85
CA THR A 549 14.45 5.07 15.45
C THR A 549 15.30 5.80 14.42
N SER A 550 15.63 7.04 14.71
CA SER A 550 16.55 7.87 13.93
C SER A 550 17.37 8.77 14.86
N TYR A 551 18.66 8.89 14.60
CA TYR A 551 19.58 9.68 15.39
C TYR A 551 20.55 10.48 14.52
N ASN A 552 20.57 11.78 14.69
CA ASN A 552 21.53 12.69 14.08
C ASN A 552 22.82 12.68 14.94
N LEU A 553 23.78 11.79 14.59
CA LEU A 553 25.06 11.68 15.28
C LEU A 553 25.88 12.97 15.20
N THR A 554 25.79 13.65 14.07
CA THR A 554 26.34 14.95 13.80
C THR A 554 25.37 15.73 12.91
N ASN A 555 25.62 17.02 12.65
CA ASN A 555 24.83 17.82 11.71
C ASN A 555 24.81 17.23 10.28
N ASN A 556 25.71 16.32 9.96
CA ASN A 556 25.88 15.76 8.62
C ASN A 556 25.62 14.26 8.54
N LEU A 557 25.58 13.55 9.68
CA LEU A 557 25.49 12.10 9.75
C LEU A 557 24.26 11.68 10.55
N GLN A 558 23.35 11.02 9.89
CA GLN A 558 22.17 10.37 10.47
C GLN A 558 22.29 8.86 10.38
N ILE A 559 21.89 8.18 11.44
CA ILE A 559 21.69 6.72 11.45
C ILE A 559 20.28 6.43 11.92
N GLY A 560 19.74 5.30 11.54
CA GLY A 560 18.43 4.86 12.02
C GLY A 560 18.10 3.44 11.62
N GLY A 561 16.92 3.00 12.01
CA GLY A 561 16.45 1.67 11.67
C GLY A 561 15.07 1.38 12.20
N ALA A 562 14.52 0.27 11.74
CA ALA A 562 13.24 -0.27 12.11
C ALA A 562 13.39 -1.75 12.49
N TYR A 563 12.61 -2.19 13.48
CA TYR A 563 12.52 -3.58 13.89
C TYR A 563 11.07 -3.97 14.12
N THR A 564 10.70 -5.16 13.67
CA THR A 564 9.40 -5.78 13.93
C THR A 564 9.57 -7.18 14.44
N TYR A 565 8.90 -7.49 15.54
CA TYR A 565 8.67 -8.85 16.01
C TYR A 565 7.20 -9.20 15.85
N SER A 566 6.91 -10.33 15.18
CA SER A 566 5.55 -10.81 14.90
C SER A 566 5.32 -12.19 15.50
N HIS A 567 4.29 -12.31 16.34
CA HIS A 567 3.80 -13.58 16.90
C HIS A 567 2.33 -13.72 16.53
N PHE A 568 2.07 -14.11 15.27
CA PHE A 568 0.74 -14.19 14.67
C PHE A 568 0.33 -15.64 14.51
N LYS A 569 -0.81 -16.03 15.10
CA LYS A 569 -1.29 -17.40 15.14
C LYS A 569 -2.77 -17.49 14.82
N PHE A 570 -3.18 -18.64 14.33
CA PHE A 570 -4.57 -19.04 14.34
C PHE A 570 -4.99 -19.36 15.80
N ASP A 571 -6.08 -18.77 16.26
CA ASP A 571 -6.76 -19.19 17.47
C ASP A 571 -7.72 -20.34 17.15
N THR A 572 -8.51 -20.17 16.07
CA THR A 572 -9.39 -21.23 15.52
C THR A 572 -9.29 -21.20 13.99
N PHE A 573 -8.95 -22.33 13.40
CA PHE A 573 -8.98 -22.49 11.94
C PHE A 573 -8.99 -23.97 11.54
N ASN A 574 -9.99 -24.38 10.75
CA ASN A 574 -10.06 -25.68 10.13
C ASN A 574 -9.77 -25.57 8.63
N GLU A 575 -8.62 -26.07 8.20
CA GLU A 575 -8.21 -26.05 6.79
C GLU A 575 -8.76 -27.28 6.06
N SER A 576 -9.37 -27.03 4.90
CA SER A 576 -9.79 -28.10 3.99
C SER A 576 -8.58 -28.68 3.25
N VAL A 577 -8.25 -29.92 3.54
CA VAL A 577 -7.13 -30.63 2.92
C VAL A 577 -7.66 -31.79 2.08
N ARG A 578 -7.43 -31.74 0.77
CA ARG A 578 -7.82 -32.79 -0.16
C ARG A 578 -6.76 -33.90 -0.21
N ASN A 579 -7.18 -35.12 0.08
CA ASN A 579 -6.35 -36.32 -0.04
C ASN A 579 -7.03 -37.31 -1.01
N GLY A 580 -6.60 -37.28 -2.27
CA GLY A 580 -7.26 -38.00 -3.35
C GLY A 580 -8.66 -37.40 -3.67
N MET A 581 -9.71 -38.19 -3.49
CA MET A 581 -11.11 -37.75 -3.67
C MET A 581 -11.80 -37.35 -2.36
N VAL A 582 -11.11 -37.42 -1.23
CA VAL A 582 -11.67 -37.10 0.08
C VAL A 582 -11.11 -35.75 0.54
N THR A 583 -12.00 -34.82 0.91
CA THR A 583 -11.64 -33.58 1.59
C THR A 583 -11.86 -33.72 3.08
N ASN A 584 -10.83 -33.42 3.89
CA ASN A 584 -10.87 -33.48 5.33
C ASN A 584 -10.65 -32.08 5.90
N LEU A 585 -11.39 -31.72 6.93
CA LEU A 585 -11.10 -30.54 7.75
C LEU A 585 -10.01 -30.90 8.76
N VAL A 586 -8.91 -30.14 8.76
CA VAL A 586 -7.77 -30.35 9.63
C VAL A 586 -7.53 -29.07 10.45
N SER A 587 -7.63 -29.19 11.78
CA SER A 587 -7.36 -28.05 12.66
C SER A 587 -5.94 -27.52 12.49
N ARG A 588 -5.83 -26.17 12.44
CA ARG A 588 -4.59 -25.41 12.43
C ARG A 588 -4.43 -24.52 13.68
N ASP A 589 -5.23 -24.76 14.69
CA ASP A 589 -5.23 -24.02 15.93
C ASP A 589 -3.81 -23.97 16.53
N GLY A 590 -3.39 -22.77 16.94
CA GLY A 590 -2.05 -22.54 17.49
C GLY A 590 -0.90 -22.48 16.47
N ASN A 591 -1.14 -22.79 15.19
CA ASN A 591 -0.14 -22.62 14.12
C ASN A 591 0.12 -21.13 13.84
N TYR A 592 1.34 -20.83 13.40
CA TYR A 592 1.68 -19.49 12.91
C TYR A 592 1.01 -19.20 11.59
N LEU A 593 0.61 -17.95 11.39
CA LEU A 593 0.19 -17.45 10.09
C LEU A 593 1.35 -17.57 9.09
N PRO A 594 1.13 -18.15 7.89
CA PRO A 594 2.18 -18.27 6.89
C PRO A 594 2.58 -16.90 6.32
N PHE A 595 3.74 -16.83 5.66
CA PHE A 595 4.27 -15.66 4.96
C PHE A 595 4.64 -14.46 5.84
N ILE A 596 4.52 -14.56 7.15
CA ILE A 596 4.88 -13.52 8.11
C ILE A 596 6.18 -13.93 8.81
N PRO A 597 7.29 -13.19 8.62
CA PRO A 597 8.52 -13.44 9.36
C PRO A 597 8.33 -13.06 10.82
N GLN A 598 8.89 -13.85 11.73
CA GLN A 598 8.88 -13.49 13.14
C GLN A 598 9.76 -12.28 13.45
N ASN A 599 10.81 -12.07 12.67
CA ASN A 599 11.73 -10.94 12.82
C ASN A 599 11.98 -10.28 11.48
N GLN A 600 11.82 -8.98 11.44
CA GLN A 600 12.12 -8.12 10.30
C GLN A 600 12.85 -6.89 10.81
N TYR A 601 13.92 -6.47 10.14
CA TYR A 601 14.63 -5.25 10.51
C TYR A 601 15.27 -4.59 9.31
N SER A 602 15.40 -3.27 9.41
CA SER A 602 16.17 -2.45 8.49
C SER A 602 17.06 -1.48 9.27
N ILE A 603 18.17 -1.12 8.67
CA ILE A 603 19.07 -0.09 9.19
C ILE A 603 19.49 0.84 8.06
N PHE A 604 19.73 2.10 8.37
CA PHE A 604 20.28 3.02 7.38
C PHE A 604 21.31 3.96 8.01
N THR A 605 22.19 4.48 7.13
CA THR A 605 23.04 5.63 7.41
C THR A 605 22.92 6.61 6.26
N ALA A 606 22.79 7.90 6.56
CA ALA A 606 22.73 8.97 5.59
C ALA A 606 23.77 10.04 5.96
N TYR A 607 24.54 10.49 4.97
CA TYR A 607 25.59 11.46 5.15
C TYR A 607 25.47 12.58 4.11
N HIS A 608 25.41 13.83 4.58
CA HIS A 608 25.27 15.03 3.77
C HIS A 608 26.40 15.99 4.07
N LEU A 609 27.23 16.30 3.08
CA LEU A 609 28.35 17.21 3.21
C LEU A 609 27.98 18.62 2.75
N ALA A 610 28.60 19.63 3.37
CA ALA A 610 28.43 21.03 3.03
C ALA A 610 28.82 21.37 1.58
N ASN A 611 29.69 20.59 0.95
CA ASN A 611 30.06 20.76 -0.45
C ASN A 611 29.00 20.26 -1.44
N GLY A 612 27.90 19.63 -0.94
CA GLY A 612 26.80 19.11 -1.72
C GLY A 612 26.84 17.60 -1.98
N LEU A 613 27.89 16.90 -1.55
CA LEU A 613 27.93 15.43 -1.64
C LEU A 613 26.97 14.82 -0.62
N LYS A 614 26.13 13.91 -1.05
CA LYS A 614 25.22 13.14 -0.19
C LYS A 614 25.30 11.65 -0.51
N THR A 615 25.13 10.83 0.52
CA THR A 615 25.08 9.38 0.37
C THR A 615 24.14 8.77 1.39
N ARG A 616 23.49 7.69 1.01
CA ARG A 616 22.64 6.89 1.88
C ARG A 616 22.88 5.41 1.62
N LEU A 617 23.09 4.65 2.68
CA LEU A 617 23.17 3.20 2.63
C LEU A 617 22.01 2.66 3.48
N THR A 618 21.22 1.77 2.93
CA THR A 618 20.12 1.09 3.62
C THR A 618 20.30 -0.41 3.48
N ALA A 619 20.15 -1.16 4.57
CA ALA A 619 20.17 -2.62 4.52
C ALA A 619 18.96 -3.18 5.25
N ARG A 620 18.31 -4.20 4.67
CA ARG A 620 17.12 -4.85 5.24
C ARG A 620 17.26 -6.36 5.28
N THR A 621 16.64 -6.95 6.29
CA THR A 621 16.56 -8.39 6.48
C THR A 621 15.11 -8.78 6.72
N TYR A 622 14.70 -9.86 6.10
CA TYR A 622 13.38 -10.45 6.21
C TYR A 622 13.56 -11.89 6.70
N GLY A 623 13.19 -12.17 7.94
CA GLY A 623 13.45 -13.45 8.59
C GLY A 623 12.65 -14.61 8.00
N SER A 624 12.91 -15.80 8.53
CA SER A 624 12.22 -17.01 8.11
C SER A 624 10.74 -17.00 8.50
N TYR A 625 9.92 -17.66 7.68
CA TYR A 625 8.49 -17.84 7.90
C TYR A 625 7.99 -19.18 7.38
N TYR A 626 6.84 -19.64 7.87
CA TYR A 626 6.17 -20.84 7.36
C TYR A 626 5.51 -20.56 6.00
N MET A 627 5.65 -21.52 5.06
CA MET A 627 5.16 -21.41 3.68
C MET A 627 3.72 -21.86 3.51
N ASP A 628 3.15 -22.52 4.53
CA ASP A 628 1.81 -23.10 4.54
C ASP A 628 1.14 -22.98 5.93
N ASN A 629 -0.20 -23.09 5.98
CA ASN A 629 -0.97 -23.06 7.23
C ASN A 629 -0.66 -24.24 8.16
N ALA A 630 -0.18 -25.35 7.61
CA ALA A 630 0.19 -26.54 8.37
C ALA A 630 1.52 -26.40 9.12
N ASN A 631 2.27 -25.34 8.84
CA ASN A 631 3.60 -25.07 9.40
C ASN A 631 4.60 -26.21 9.13
N THR A 632 4.49 -26.85 7.97
CA THR A 632 5.33 -28.02 7.63
C THR A 632 6.71 -27.65 7.15
N GLN A 633 6.86 -26.48 6.52
CA GLN A 633 8.10 -26.05 5.91
C GLN A 633 8.28 -24.53 6.06
N LYS A 634 9.54 -24.11 6.26
CA LYS A 634 9.92 -22.70 6.29
C LYS A 634 10.67 -22.29 5.05
N TYR A 635 10.44 -21.05 4.61
CA TYR A 635 11.36 -20.30 3.78
C TYR A 635 12.30 -19.51 4.69
N GLU A 636 13.59 -19.52 4.39
CA GLU A 636 14.61 -18.91 5.27
C GLU A 636 14.62 -17.37 5.22
N GLY A 637 13.88 -16.77 4.28
CA GLY A 637 13.89 -15.32 4.08
C GLY A 637 15.12 -14.84 3.32
N TYR A 638 15.51 -13.59 3.59
CA TYR A 638 16.72 -12.99 3.02
C TYR A 638 17.42 -12.05 4.00
N ASP A 639 18.74 -11.97 3.90
CA ASP A 639 19.56 -11.16 4.79
C ASP A 639 20.25 -10.02 4.05
N LEU A 640 20.27 -8.83 4.65
CA LEU A 640 21.09 -7.68 4.26
C LEU A 640 20.99 -7.36 2.75
N ILE A 641 19.77 -7.25 2.24
CA ILE A 641 19.56 -6.62 0.94
C ILE A 641 19.89 -5.14 1.12
N THR A 642 20.90 -4.70 0.39
CA THR A 642 21.54 -3.40 0.60
C THR A 642 21.31 -2.50 -0.60
N ASP A 643 20.84 -1.27 -0.34
CA ASP A 643 20.63 -0.23 -1.35
C ASP A 643 21.59 0.92 -1.07
N LEU A 644 22.15 1.51 -2.13
CA LEU A 644 23.10 2.63 -2.06
C LEU A 644 22.58 3.81 -2.88
N MET A 645 22.62 4.99 -2.31
CA MET A 645 22.48 6.26 -3.01
C MET A 645 23.76 7.09 -2.85
N ILE A 646 24.25 7.63 -3.96
CA ILE A 646 25.31 8.65 -3.98
C ILE A 646 24.80 9.81 -4.84
N GLY A 647 24.81 11.02 -4.27
CA GLY A 647 24.33 12.21 -4.96
C GLY A 647 25.28 13.40 -4.77
N TYR A 648 25.19 14.34 -5.68
CA TYR A 648 25.84 15.63 -5.58
C TYR A 648 24.85 16.73 -5.93
N GLU A 649 24.55 17.56 -4.94
CA GLU A 649 23.59 18.66 -5.06
C GLU A 649 24.32 19.99 -4.87
N LYS A 650 24.22 20.89 -5.84
CA LYS A 650 24.81 22.22 -5.77
C LYS A 650 23.95 23.26 -6.48
N LYS A 651 23.50 24.26 -5.73
CA LYS A 651 22.56 25.28 -6.22
C LYS A 651 21.28 24.63 -6.77
N ASN A 652 21.11 24.71 -8.08
CA ASN A 652 19.92 24.27 -8.81
C ASN A 652 20.10 22.87 -9.44
N HIS A 653 21.25 22.24 -9.26
CA HIS A 653 21.61 20.98 -9.92
C HIS A 653 21.74 19.86 -8.88
N ASN A 654 21.10 18.73 -9.13
CA ASN A 654 21.25 17.51 -8.37
C ASN A 654 21.51 16.33 -9.35
N ILE A 655 22.63 15.65 -9.16
CA ILE A 655 22.97 14.41 -9.85
C ILE A 655 22.97 13.29 -8.82
N GLN A 656 22.30 12.19 -9.08
CA GLN A 656 22.14 11.11 -8.13
C GLN A 656 22.21 9.76 -8.81
N LEU A 657 22.99 8.84 -8.24
CA LEU A 657 23.05 7.44 -8.58
C LEU A 657 22.37 6.64 -7.46
N ASN A 658 21.33 5.90 -7.80
CA ASN A 658 20.68 4.93 -6.92
C ASN A 658 21.02 3.52 -7.41
N VAL A 659 21.44 2.64 -6.50
CA VAL A 659 21.70 1.22 -6.76
C VAL A 659 20.90 0.41 -5.76
N ASN A 660 19.85 -0.25 -6.22
CA ASN A 660 19.07 -1.17 -5.42
C ASN A 660 19.68 -2.58 -5.50
N ASN A 661 19.67 -3.32 -4.39
CA ASN A 661 20.28 -4.63 -4.28
C ASN A 661 21.79 -4.62 -4.70
N LEU A 662 22.55 -3.74 -4.07
CA LEU A 662 23.96 -3.44 -4.39
C LEU A 662 24.85 -4.69 -4.60
N PHE A 663 24.60 -5.75 -3.83
CA PHE A 663 25.39 -6.99 -3.87
C PHE A 663 24.83 -8.05 -4.82
N ASP A 664 23.83 -7.70 -5.63
CA ASP A 664 23.22 -8.55 -6.64
C ASP A 664 22.75 -9.92 -6.10
N LYS A 665 22.01 -9.88 -4.98
CA LYS A 665 21.48 -11.10 -4.37
C LYS A 665 20.21 -11.54 -5.08
N TYR A 666 20.12 -12.82 -5.39
CA TYR A 666 18.93 -13.43 -6.02
C TYR A 666 18.10 -14.14 -4.94
N TYR A 667 16.91 -13.61 -4.68
CA TYR A 667 16.03 -14.07 -3.61
C TYR A 667 14.55 -13.96 -4.02
N ALA A 668 13.65 -14.54 -3.24
CA ALA A 668 12.22 -14.38 -3.44
C ALA A 668 11.62 -13.44 -2.40
N ASN A 669 10.78 -12.51 -2.85
CA ASN A 669 9.96 -11.67 -1.98
C ASN A 669 8.87 -12.47 -1.27
N LYS A 670 8.36 -13.52 -1.92
CA LYS A 670 7.34 -14.41 -1.36
C LYS A 670 7.53 -15.84 -1.90
N VAL A 671 7.47 -16.80 -0.99
CA VAL A 671 7.41 -18.23 -1.31
C VAL A 671 6.19 -18.80 -0.60
N GLN A 672 5.40 -19.57 -1.31
CA GLN A 672 4.22 -20.23 -0.74
C GLN A 672 4.15 -21.69 -1.18
N LYS A 673 3.50 -22.51 -0.37
CA LYS A 673 3.22 -23.91 -0.64
C LYS A 673 1.73 -24.17 -0.48
N ASN A 674 1.11 -24.72 -1.48
CA ASN A 674 -0.30 -25.04 -1.44
C ASN A 674 -0.57 -26.37 -0.68
N THR A 675 -1.83 -26.69 -0.44
CA THR A 675 -2.24 -27.93 0.26
C THR A 675 -1.85 -29.21 -0.47
N SER A 676 -1.57 -29.14 -1.77
CA SER A 676 -1.05 -30.26 -2.58
C SER A 676 0.48 -30.37 -2.55
N GLY A 677 1.16 -29.50 -1.82
CA GLY A 677 2.62 -29.50 -1.65
C GLY A 677 3.39 -28.78 -2.76
N VAL A 678 2.71 -28.14 -3.71
CA VAL A 678 3.36 -27.40 -4.80
C VAL A 678 3.85 -26.05 -4.26
N GLU A 679 5.14 -25.77 -4.48
CA GLU A 679 5.79 -24.51 -4.12
C GLU A 679 5.71 -23.50 -5.28
N SER A 680 5.51 -22.22 -4.96
CA SER A 680 5.57 -21.14 -5.93
C SER A 680 6.37 -19.96 -5.37
N TYR A 681 7.16 -19.32 -6.24
CA TYR A 681 8.16 -18.32 -5.90
C TYR A 681 7.90 -17.02 -6.63
N LYS A 682 7.84 -15.91 -5.91
CA LYS A 682 7.84 -14.56 -6.47
C LYS A 682 9.25 -13.99 -6.29
N ALA A 683 10.08 -14.07 -7.34
CA ALA A 683 11.43 -13.56 -7.32
C ALA A 683 11.45 -12.03 -7.12
N ALA A 684 12.48 -11.57 -6.42
CA ALA A 684 12.80 -10.15 -6.30
C ALA A 684 13.65 -9.70 -7.50
N THR A 685 13.58 -8.41 -7.81
CA THR A 685 14.41 -7.80 -8.85
C THR A 685 15.89 -7.94 -8.50
N PRO A 686 16.77 -8.39 -9.43
CA PRO A 686 18.22 -8.35 -9.27
C PRO A 686 18.75 -6.94 -9.00
N ARG A 687 20.07 -6.75 -8.96
CA ARG A 687 20.65 -5.41 -8.85
C ARG A 687 20.19 -4.54 -10.01
N ILE A 688 19.75 -3.32 -9.69
CA ILE A 688 19.32 -2.33 -10.68
C ILE A 688 19.83 -0.96 -10.26
N SER A 689 20.35 -0.21 -11.23
CA SER A 689 20.95 1.11 -11.02
C SER A 689 20.24 2.16 -11.86
N MET A 690 20.11 3.37 -11.34
CA MET A 690 19.58 4.52 -12.06
C MET A 690 20.41 5.76 -11.77
N LEU A 691 20.86 6.45 -12.81
CA LEU A 691 21.46 7.78 -12.77
C LEU A 691 20.38 8.82 -13.07
N THR A 692 20.19 9.75 -12.16
CA THR A 692 19.17 10.81 -12.27
C THR A 692 19.84 12.18 -12.22
N TYR A 693 19.39 13.09 -13.07
CA TYR A 693 19.73 14.51 -13.04
C TYR A 693 18.46 15.33 -12.83
N THR A 694 18.49 16.24 -11.86
CA THR A 694 17.41 17.18 -11.57
C THR A 694 17.93 18.61 -11.67
N TYR A 695 17.23 19.46 -12.40
CA TYR A 695 17.41 20.90 -12.42
C TYR A 695 16.22 21.59 -11.77
N LYS A 696 16.49 22.37 -10.70
CA LYS A 696 15.47 23.16 -9.99
C LYS A 696 15.67 24.64 -10.36
N PHE A 697 14.59 25.40 -10.68
CA PHE A 697 14.67 26.80 -11.15
C PHE A 697 13.49 27.66 -10.68
#